data_3c70a8d3d9d1071c6caeca82ce6e87be
#
_entry.id   3c70a8d3d9d1071c6caeca82ce6e87be
#
_cell.length_a   1.000
_cell.length_b   1.000
_cell.length_c   1.000
_cell.angle_alpha   90.00
_cell.angle_beta   90.00
_cell.angle_gamma   90.00
#
_symmetry.space_group_name_H-M   'P 1'
#
loop_
_entity.id
_entity.type
_entity.pdbx_description
1 polymer ?
#
loop_
_entity_poly.entity_id
_entity_poly.type
_entity_poly.pdbx_seq_one_letter_code
_entity_poly.pdbx_strand_id
1 'polypeptide(L)'
;MPPQQLQHWFTQLTANSPFFFAVLDAQHNYFMVNERYCDIAGLSQAELAGMNDRQTLGEQFYQHLKPYYERAFNGETIEAEVTLNETDLDTSLHFSLSPLTNGKNTDYIVFHAFDTSENQVLVRSLEESEAKFHKLSQLLPDGLLLVENDYILSSNPAAARLLGFNSTTELIGEELGRLFIDEQTKTVFNNSLSSIISESGLVCLTGARCGFERKVQLHIDSTAILGSSTQLVLIQDAQETTKQYTPANSEDAYIDALTKLYNRVGFTKRLEQFIHNDTPVVMMYLDIDNFKNINDSLGHHIGDKVIKEVASRLKRLLPRQAVVGHLGGDEFGIILPEPEHPRTAETLAEKIISLINQPFDLHHFSKRLACSIGSVRFPQDGTDARILLQNADTAMYEAKDRGRNRLIKFNEQMNKEARMRLWLEIELQKALQQNGLEVWYQPKVNARDFTINGAEALVRWKHPVEGYISPAAFIPVAERAGLIEQLGRVVMREVFATVKRWKMQGILPGRVAINLSPEQFGNPKLIDYMEKLLHSTELDPSAITFELTESAVMSDSEHTVQMLNAIKKLGFALSIDDFGTGYSSLSYLARFPIDELKIDRAFISDIDTLPKQITVIENIINLGKSLDLTVVAEGVETSEQATLLSNLNCSSIQGFHFYRPQPKQDVEELFAQNRRHKN
;
A
#
# COMPACT_ATOMS: atom_id res chain seq x y z
N MET A 1 31.29 22.45 37.88
CA MET A 1 32.01 21.85 36.75
C MET A 1 32.32 22.93 35.72
N PRO A 2 33.45 22.92 35.03
CA PRO A 2 33.71 23.84 33.96
C PRO A 2 32.70 23.59 32.81
N PRO A 3 32.21 24.61 32.12
CA PRO A 3 31.17 24.50 31.08
C PRO A 3 31.49 23.48 29.98
N GLN A 4 32.74 23.35 29.59
CA GLN A 4 33.21 22.40 28.57
C GLN A 4 33.05 20.93 28.99
N GLN A 5 33.20 20.58 30.26
CA GLN A 5 32.97 19.23 30.76
C GLN A 5 31.47 18.91 30.79
N LEU A 6 30.64 19.85 31.17
CA LEU A 6 29.18 19.68 31.19
C LEU A 6 28.63 19.43 29.77
N GLN A 7 29.14 20.18 28.81
CA GLN A 7 28.77 20.04 27.39
C GLN A 7 29.19 18.66 26.83
N HIS A 8 30.38 18.21 27.18
CA HIS A 8 30.85 16.86 26.77
C HIS A 8 29.98 15.72 27.35
N TRP A 9 29.64 15.79 28.64
CA TRP A 9 28.77 14.82 29.28
C TRP A 9 27.34 14.85 28.71
N PHE A 10 26.79 16.01 28.48
CA PHE A 10 25.47 16.18 27.88
C PHE A 10 25.43 15.55 26.47
N THR A 11 26.42 15.84 25.63
CA THR A 11 26.52 15.27 24.28
C THR A 11 26.63 13.73 24.32
N GLN A 12 27.44 13.17 25.23
CA GLN A 12 27.55 11.72 25.35
C GLN A 12 26.27 11.05 25.86
N LEU A 13 25.56 11.66 26.81
CA LEU A 13 24.33 11.09 27.37
C LEU A 13 23.15 11.17 26.39
N THR A 14 23.14 12.14 25.48
CA THR A 14 22.02 12.39 24.58
C THR A 14 22.28 12.04 23.11
N ALA A 15 23.51 11.62 22.76
CA ALA A 15 23.93 11.35 21.38
C ALA A 15 23.10 10.30 20.63
N ASN A 16 22.58 9.28 21.34
CA ASN A 16 21.72 8.22 20.75
C ASN A 16 20.28 8.28 21.28
N SER A 17 19.88 9.39 21.89
CA SER A 17 18.53 9.53 22.44
C SER A 17 17.52 9.76 21.31
N PRO A 18 16.39 9.03 21.27
CA PRO A 18 15.29 9.30 20.36
C PRO A 18 14.53 10.59 20.71
N PHE A 19 14.85 11.19 21.84
CA PHE A 19 14.19 12.38 22.37
C PHE A 19 14.92 13.66 21.97
N PHE A 20 14.16 14.74 21.89
CA PHE A 20 14.66 16.10 21.70
C PHE A 20 15.07 16.67 23.05
N PHE A 21 16.31 17.12 23.18
CA PHE A 21 16.80 17.76 24.42
C PHE A 21 17.34 19.15 24.12
N ALA A 22 16.90 20.12 24.88
CA ALA A 22 17.45 21.47 24.89
C ALA A 22 17.59 21.97 26.33
N VAL A 23 18.59 22.79 26.58
CA VAL A 23 18.77 23.56 27.83
C VAL A 23 18.68 25.04 27.49
N LEU A 24 17.74 25.74 28.12
CA LEU A 24 17.46 27.14 27.85
C LEU A 24 17.81 28.01 29.08
N ASP A 25 18.35 29.20 28.83
CA ASP A 25 18.57 30.20 29.86
C ASP A 25 17.29 31.01 30.16
N ALA A 26 17.38 31.92 31.17
CA ALA A 26 16.22 32.73 31.59
C ALA A 26 15.73 33.74 30.53
N GLN A 27 16.44 33.92 29.44
CA GLN A 27 16.06 34.70 28.26
C GLN A 27 15.54 33.81 27.14
N HIS A 28 15.39 32.52 27.40
CA HIS A 28 14.98 31.47 26.45
C HIS A 28 15.96 31.28 25.28
N ASN A 29 17.27 31.54 25.52
CA ASN A 29 18.30 31.21 24.54
C ASN A 29 18.81 29.79 24.79
N TYR A 30 19.17 29.08 23.72
CA TYR A 30 19.74 27.75 23.84
C TYR A 30 21.14 27.77 24.43
N PHE A 31 21.31 27.10 25.55
CA PHE A 31 22.61 26.87 26.15
C PHE A 31 23.26 25.62 25.64
N MET A 32 22.46 24.52 25.47
CA MET A 32 22.86 23.26 24.89
C MET A 32 21.66 22.60 24.21
N VAL A 33 21.92 21.86 23.13
CA VAL A 33 20.95 21.04 22.43
C VAL A 33 21.60 19.71 22.03
N ASN A 34 20.81 18.63 21.87
CA ASN A 34 21.34 17.39 21.31
C ASN A 34 21.20 17.36 19.79
N GLU A 35 21.82 16.36 19.15
CA GLU A 35 21.82 16.18 17.70
C GLU A 35 20.40 16.04 17.15
N ARG A 36 19.53 15.34 17.86
CA ARG A 36 18.13 15.16 17.49
C ARG A 36 17.32 16.46 17.48
N TYR A 37 17.65 17.39 18.38
CA TYR A 37 17.05 18.73 18.37
C TYR A 37 17.53 19.56 17.17
N CYS A 38 18.80 19.41 16.80
CA CYS A 38 19.40 20.05 15.62
C CYS A 38 18.70 19.59 14.33
N ASP A 39 18.34 18.30 14.24
CA ASP A 39 17.63 17.74 13.07
C ASP A 39 16.27 18.41 12.82
N ILE A 40 15.52 18.72 13.89
CA ILE A 40 14.22 19.41 13.77
C ILE A 40 14.42 20.89 13.46
N ALA A 41 15.38 21.53 14.14
CA ALA A 41 15.64 22.96 13.95
C ALA A 41 16.29 23.26 12.59
N GLY A 42 16.84 22.24 11.91
CA GLY A 42 17.58 22.39 10.66
C GLY A 42 18.89 23.17 10.81
N LEU A 43 19.43 23.28 12.03
CA LEU A 43 20.61 24.07 12.37
C LEU A 43 21.61 23.22 13.17
N SER A 44 22.90 23.50 13.02
CA SER A 44 23.94 22.83 13.80
C SER A 44 23.92 23.28 15.28
N GLN A 45 24.49 22.47 16.15
CA GLN A 45 24.61 22.75 17.58
C GLN A 45 25.37 24.08 17.85
N ALA A 46 26.33 24.41 16.99
CA ALA A 46 27.09 25.66 17.09
C ALA A 46 26.29 26.92 16.67
N GLU A 47 25.39 26.77 15.73
CA GLU A 47 24.50 27.83 15.27
C GLU A 47 23.36 28.08 16.27
N LEU A 48 22.82 27.02 16.86
CA LEU A 48 21.74 27.11 17.87
C LEU A 48 22.23 27.69 19.19
N ALA A 49 23.50 27.48 19.55
CA ALA A 49 24.05 27.98 20.82
C ALA A 49 23.96 29.52 20.94
N GLY A 50 23.19 29.99 21.89
CA GLY A 50 22.92 31.40 22.12
C GLY A 50 21.79 32.01 21.29
N MET A 51 21.20 31.27 20.33
CA MET A 51 19.99 31.71 19.63
C MET A 51 18.78 31.64 20.55
N ASN A 52 17.82 32.54 20.31
CA ASN A 52 16.57 32.56 21.05
C ASN A 52 15.58 31.56 20.45
N ASP A 53 14.88 30.83 21.32
CA ASP A 53 13.88 29.81 20.94
C ASP A 53 12.78 30.37 19.99
N ARG A 54 12.40 31.65 20.20
CA ARG A 54 11.47 32.38 19.33
C ARG A 54 11.95 32.51 17.88
N GLN A 55 13.27 32.63 17.66
CA GLN A 55 13.85 32.74 16.32
C GLN A 55 13.95 31.38 15.63
N THR A 56 14.13 30.31 16.40
CA THR A 56 14.33 28.96 15.91
C THR A 56 13.02 28.25 15.61
N LEU A 57 12.04 28.32 16.51
CA LEU A 57 10.76 27.62 16.37
C LEU A 57 9.65 28.51 15.78
N GLY A 58 9.92 29.78 15.56
CA GLY A 58 8.93 30.74 15.07
C GLY A 58 8.07 31.35 16.18
N GLU A 59 7.51 32.53 15.89
CA GLU A 59 6.73 33.35 16.85
C GLU A 59 5.55 32.59 17.44
N GLN A 60 4.83 31.89 16.62
CA GLN A 60 3.56 31.27 16.96
C GLN A 60 3.75 30.08 17.89
N PHE A 61 4.71 29.22 17.60
CA PHE A 61 5.07 28.08 18.45
C PHE A 61 5.66 28.54 19.79
N TYR A 62 6.53 29.55 19.75
CA TYR A 62 7.09 30.13 20.95
C TYR A 62 6.00 30.70 21.88
N GLN A 63 4.96 31.34 21.36
CA GLN A 63 3.86 31.87 22.18
C GLN A 63 3.07 30.77 22.91
N HIS A 64 2.98 29.57 22.31
CA HIS A 64 2.37 28.43 22.99
C HIS A 64 3.24 27.85 24.10
N LEU A 65 4.58 27.83 23.92
CA LEU A 65 5.51 27.33 24.94
C LEU A 65 5.82 28.31 26.06
N LYS A 66 5.77 29.60 25.78
CA LYS A 66 6.13 30.66 26.70
C LYS A 66 5.48 30.56 28.10
N PRO A 67 4.17 30.32 28.25
CA PRO A 67 3.55 30.15 29.58
C PRO A 67 4.15 29.00 30.38
N TYR A 68 4.58 27.95 29.71
CA TYR A 68 5.21 26.78 30.35
C TYR A 68 6.65 27.12 30.76
N TYR A 69 7.41 27.88 29.98
CA TYR A 69 8.74 28.36 30.33
C TYR A 69 8.69 29.22 31.60
N GLU A 70 7.76 30.15 31.66
CA GLU A 70 7.59 31.04 32.83
C GLU A 70 7.32 30.23 34.12
N ARG A 71 6.50 29.18 34.05
CA ARG A 71 6.22 28.29 35.19
C ARG A 71 7.45 27.46 35.54
N ALA A 72 8.17 26.93 34.57
CA ALA A 72 9.38 26.14 34.81
C ALA A 72 10.49 27.00 35.45
N PHE A 73 10.68 28.25 35.05
CA PHE A 73 11.60 29.19 35.70
C PHE A 73 11.20 29.56 37.12
N ASN A 74 9.92 29.45 37.46
CA ASN A 74 9.41 29.58 38.83
C ASN A 74 9.60 28.32 39.69
N GLY A 75 10.25 27.28 39.14
CA GLY A 75 10.62 26.06 39.90
C GLY A 75 9.63 24.91 39.74
N GLU A 76 8.65 24.98 38.82
CA GLU A 76 7.71 23.87 38.54
C GLU A 76 8.32 22.92 37.52
N THR A 77 8.16 21.61 37.73
CA THR A 77 8.32 20.61 36.66
C THR A 77 7.02 20.45 35.93
N ILE A 78 7.03 20.54 34.59
CA ILE A 78 5.83 20.58 33.75
C ILE A 78 5.89 19.43 32.78
N GLU A 79 4.80 18.73 32.59
CA GLU A 79 4.55 17.81 31.46
C GLU A 79 3.30 18.29 30.73
N ALA A 80 3.40 18.40 29.40
CA ALA A 80 2.29 18.80 28.56
C ALA A 80 2.42 18.23 27.14
N GLU A 81 1.33 18.29 26.40
CA GLU A 81 1.29 17.93 25.00
C GLU A 81 0.87 19.14 24.16
N VAL A 82 1.55 19.35 23.05
CA VAL A 82 1.25 20.43 22.09
C VAL A 82 1.08 19.82 20.71
N THR A 83 -0.05 20.11 20.06
CA THR A 83 -0.32 19.73 18.68
C THR A 83 -0.13 20.96 17.79
N LEU A 84 0.69 20.85 16.76
CA LEU A 84 0.97 21.90 15.79
C LEU A 84 0.07 21.73 14.57
N ASN A 85 -0.93 22.61 14.42
CA ASN A 85 -1.94 22.53 13.36
C ASN A 85 -1.62 23.37 12.12
N GLU A 86 -0.39 23.91 11.95
CA GLU A 86 -0.09 24.93 10.93
C GLU A 86 0.81 24.52 9.77
N THR A 87 1.29 23.29 9.76
CA THR A 87 1.89 22.70 8.56
C THR A 87 1.15 21.40 8.29
N ASP A 88 1.03 20.97 7.03
CA ASP A 88 0.34 19.74 6.59
C ASP A 88 0.77 18.42 7.29
N LEU A 89 1.45 18.52 8.40
CA LEU A 89 1.82 17.50 9.35
C LEU A 89 1.26 17.92 10.71
N ASP A 90 0.16 17.30 11.13
CA ASP A 90 -0.27 17.30 12.53
C ASP A 90 0.85 16.69 13.38
N THR A 91 1.82 17.51 13.77
CA THR A 91 2.94 17.07 14.63
C THR A 91 2.52 17.28 16.08
N SER A 92 2.35 16.20 16.81
CA SER A 92 2.09 16.23 18.26
C SER A 92 3.36 15.93 19.01
N LEU A 93 3.76 16.86 19.88
CA LEU A 93 4.91 16.71 20.75
C LEU A 93 4.45 16.58 22.20
N HIS A 94 4.83 15.48 22.83
CA HIS A 94 4.79 15.39 24.29
C HIS A 94 6.09 15.93 24.84
N PHE A 95 6.05 16.91 25.75
CA PHE A 95 7.24 17.54 26.29
C PHE A 95 7.20 17.67 27.81
N SER A 96 8.39 17.71 28.39
CA SER A 96 8.61 17.97 29.80
C SER A 96 9.62 19.11 29.96
N LEU A 97 9.36 19.99 30.92
CA LEU A 97 10.24 21.08 31.32
C LEU A 97 10.63 20.88 32.78
N SER A 98 11.92 20.81 33.04
CA SER A 98 12.45 20.64 34.40
C SER A 98 13.41 21.78 34.76
N PRO A 99 13.22 22.46 35.90
CA PRO A 99 14.08 23.51 36.33
C PRO A 99 15.45 22.98 36.80
N LEU A 100 16.53 23.64 36.37
CA LEU A 100 17.86 23.42 36.91
C LEU A 100 18.19 24.59 37.87
N THR A 101 18.19 24.29 39.17
CA THR A 101 18.37 25.25 40.23
C THR A 101 19.79 25.24 40.78
N ASN A 102 20.34 26.44 41.05
CA ASN A 102 21.57 26.58 41.79
C ASN A 102 21.27 27.36 43.10
N GLY A 103 20.88 26.60 44.13
CA GLY A 103 20.42 27.17 45.40
C GLY A 103 18.98 27.66 45.37
N LYS A 104 18.72 28.97 45.38
CA LYS A 104 17.35 29.52 45.39
C LYS A 104 16.84 30.01 44.05
N ASN A 105 17.70 30.08 43.03
CA ASN A 105 17.33 30.60 41.69
C ASN A 105 17.37 29.47 40.65
N THR A 106 16.44 29.54 39.70
CA THR A 106 16.44 28.66 38.52
C THR A 106 17.19 29.39 37.40
N ASP A 107 18.41 28.92 37.11
CA ASP A 107 19.27 29.56 36.10
C ASP A 107 18.99 29.04 34.70
N TYR A 108 18.54 27.77 34.58
CA TYR A 108 18.26 27.09 33.33
C TYR A 108 17.03 26.19 33.46
N ILE A 109 16.42 25.87 32.32
CA ILE A 109 15.42 24.81 32.22
C ILE A 109 15.87 23.75 31.22
N VAL A 110 15.56 22.49 31.49
CA VAL A 110 15.74 21.39 30.56
C VAL A 110 14.43 21.13 29.86
N PHE A 111 14.42 21.29 28.57
CA PHE A 111 13.34 20.87 27.67
C PHE A 111 13.64 19.47 27.16
N HIS A 112 12.70 18.58 27.31
CA HIS A 112 12.75 17.21 26.82
C HIS A 112 11.45 16.90 26.10
N ALA A 113 11.50 16.47 24.83
CA ALA A 113 10.30 16.19 24.06
C ALA A 113 10.47 14.94 23.19
N PHE A 114 9.34 14.36 22.81
CA PHE A 114 9.28 13.29 21.80
C PHE A 114 8.03 13.43 20.94
N ASP A 115 8.15 12.96 19.72
CA ASP A 115 7.09 12.99 18.73
C ASP A 115 6.06 11.87 18.99
N THR A 116 4.81 12.25 19.19
CA THR A 116 3.66 11.34 19.42
C THR A 116 2.75 11.23 18.20
N SER A 117 3.07 11.87 17.09
CA SER A 117 2.21 11.98 15.89
C SER A 117 1.80 10.61 15.34
N GLU A 118 2.75 9.67 15.22
CA GLU A 118 2.45 8.31 14.73
C GLU A 118 1.50 7.57 15.69
N ASN A 119 1.71 7.69 16.98
CA ASN A 119 0.85 7.07 17.98
C ASN A 119 -0.55 7.68 18.00
N GLN A 120 -0.68 9.00 17.84
CA GLN A 120 -1.98 9.66 17.77
C GLN A 120 -2.75 9.29 16.51
N VAL A 121 -2.10 9.18 15.34
CA VAL A 121 -2.73 8.71 14.10
C VAL A 121 -3.24 7.26 14.27
N LEU A 122 -2.47 6.39 14.92
CA LEU A 122 -2.86 5.02 15.22
C LEU A 122 -4.05 4.96 16.20
N VAL A 123 -3.98 5.73 17.28
CA VAL A 123 -5.07 5.82 18.27
C VAL A 123 -6.33 6.35 17.62
N ARG A 124 -6.25 7.44 16.85
CA ARG A 124 -7.40 8.02 16.14
C ARG A 124 -7.99 7.05 15.11
N SER A 125 -7.15 6.32 14.35
CA SER A 125 -7.58 5.28 13.42
C SER A 125 -8.28 4.13 14.15
N LEU A 126 -7.78 3.74 15.32
CA LEU A 126 -8.41 2.72 16.16
C LEU A 126 -9.76 3.21 16.70
N GLU A 127 -9.81 4.44 17.24
CA GLU A 127 -11.07 5.05 17.74
C GLU A 127 -12.12 5.21 16.64
N GLU A 128 -11.70 5.63 15.42
CA GLU A 128 -12.60 5.70 14.26
C GLU A 128 -13.09 4.32 13.84
N SER A 129 -12.26 3.30 13.88
CA SER A 129 -12.61 1.92 13.58
C SER A 129 -13.58 1.35 14.63
N GLU A 130 -13.29 1.57 15.91
CA GLU A 130 -14.17 1.19 17.02
C GLU A 130 -15.53 1.90 16.95
N ALA A 131 -15.53 3.21 16.67
CA ALA A 131 -16.76 3.98 16.50
C ALA A 131 -17.60 3.49 15.31
N LYS A 132 -16.95 3.15 14.18
CA LYS A 132 -17.61 2.54 13.02
C LYS A 132 -18.21 1.18 13.37
N PHE A 133 -17.43 0.31 14.01
CA PHE A 133 -17.89 -1.01 14.44
C PHE A 133 -19.04 -0.89 15.43
N HIS A 134 -18.94 -0.01 16.43
CA HIS A 134 -19.99 0.22 17.41
C HIS A 134 -21.29 0.72 16.75
N LYS A 135 -21.17 1.66 15.80
CA LYS A 135 -22.33 2.16 15.04
C LYS A 135 -22.98 1.10 14.16
N LEU A 136 -22.17 0.26 13.52
CA LEU A 136 -22.67 -0.86 12.72
C LEU A 136 -23.36 -1.90 13.59
N SER A 137 -22.78 -2.28 14.73
CA SER A 137 -23.37 -3.24 15.66
C SER A 137 -24.70 -2.76 16.25
N GLN A 138 -24.87 -1.44 16.47
CA GLN A 138 -26.12 -0.84 16.92
C GLN A 138 -27.25 -0.92 15.89
N LEU A 139 -26.90 -0.89 14.59
CA LEU A 139 -27.86 -0.91 13.48
C LEU A 139 -28.28 -2.34 13.09
N LEU A 140 -27.57 -3.35 13.54
CA LEU A 140 -27.92 -4.74 13.27
C LEU A 140 -29.26 -5.09 13.94
N PRO A 141 -30.20 -5.72 13.20
CA PRO A 141 -31.45 -6.22 13.78
C PRO A 141 -31.20 -7.43 14.67
N ASP A 142 -30.14 -8.20 14.39
CA ASP A 142 -29.75 -9.40 15.12
C ASP A 142 -28.95 -9.06 16.37
N GLY A 143 -29.09 -9.86 17.42
CA GLY A 143 -28.33 -9.73 18.65
C GLY A 143 -26.88 -10.20 18.45
N LEU A 144 -25.93 -9.37 18.85
CA LEU A 144 -24.52 -9.70 18.82
C LEU A 144 -23.94 -9.69 20.23
N LEU A 145 -23.28 -10.80 20.62
CA LEU A 145 -22.59 -10.92 21.91
C LEU A 145 -21.13 -11.31 21.68
N LEU A 146 -20.26 -10.75 22.48
CA LEU A 146 -18.88 -11.19 22.65
C LEU A 146 -18.77 -11.93 23.98
N VAL A 147 -18.34 -13.19 23.96
CA VAL A 147 -18.35 -14.08 25.13
C VAL A 147 -16.95 -14.64 25.37
N GLU A 148 -16.49 -14.63 26.61
CA GLU A 148 -15.25 -15.24 27.04
C GLU A 148 -15.47 -16.08 28.29
N ASN A 149 -15.01 -17.33 28.28
CA ASN A 149 -15.22 -18.28 29.40
C ASN A 149 -16.69 -18.38 29.87
N ASP A 150 -17.61 -18.42 28.90
CA ASP A 150 -19.09 -18.44 29.08
C ASP A 150 -19.70 -17.14 29.63
N TYR A 151 -18.92 -16.07 29.88
CA TYR A 151 -19.42 -14.78 30.32
C TYR A 151 -19.49 -13.75 29.20
N ILE A 152 -20.52 -12.93 29.21
CA ILE A 152 -20.74 -11.89 28.21
C ILE A 152 -19.85 -10.69 28.52
N LEU A 153 -18.93 -10.38 27.60
CA LEU A 153 -18.02 -9.21 27.67
C LEU A 153 -18.64 -7.96 27.04
N SER A 154 -19.40 -8.13 25.95
CA SER A 154 -20.00 -7.03 25.20
C SER A 154 -21.27 -7.49 24.50
N SER A 155 -22.20 -6.56 24.27
CA SER A 155 -23.46 -6.83 23.56
C SER A 155 -23.95 -5.60 22.79
N ASN A 156 -24.71 -5.83 21.70
CA ASN A 156 -25.41 -4.76 21.02
C ASN A 156 -26.86 -4.58 21.57
N PRO A 157 -27.54 -3.46 21.26
CA PRO A 157 -28.90 -3.22 21.73
C PRO A 157 -29.92 -4.25 21.26
N ALA A 158 -29.68 -4.89 20.11
CA ALA A 158 -30.59 -5.94 19.63
C ALA A 158 -30.51 -7.19 20.48
N ALA A 159 -29.35 -7.60 20.98
CA ALA A 159 -29.18 -8.72 21.88
C ALA A 159 -29.95 -8.46 23.19
N ALA A 160 -29.84 -7.26 23.77
CA ALA A 160 -30.60 -6.90 24.98
C ALA A 160 -32.13 -7.03 24.75
N ARG A 161 -32.64 -6.48 23.64
CA ARG A 161 -34.06 -6.59 23.28
C ARG A 161 -34.51 -8.03 23.05
N LEU A 162 -33.72 -8.84 22.36
CA LEU A 162 -34.06 -10.22 22.06
C LEU A 162 -34.06 -11.10 23.30
N LEU A 163 -33.18 -10.83 24.26
CA LEU A 163 -33.08 -11.57 25.52
C LEU A 163 -33.93 -11.01 26.66
N GLY A 164 -34.70 -9.92 26.42
CA GLY A 164 -35.61 -9.34 27.37
C GLY A 164 -34.96 -8.46 28.45
N PHE A 165 -33.80 -7.88 28.16
CA PHE A 165 -33.08 -6.93 29.01
C PHE A 165 -33.40 -5.48 28.63
N ASN A 166 -33.36 -4.56 29.58
CA ASN A 166 -33.66 -3.14 29.34
C ASN A 166 -32.44 -2.39 28.77
N SER A 167 -31.22 -2.87 29.03
CA SER A 167 -29.99 -2.26 28.56
C SER A 167 -28.91 -3.31 28.27
N THR A 168 -27.93 -2.95 27.46
CA THR A 168 -26.75 -3.79 27.20
C THR A 168 -25.90 -3.98 28.44
N THR A 169 -25.89 -3.02 29.36
CA THR A 169 -25.12 -3.08 30.62
C THR A 169 -25.61 -4.15 31.56
N GLU A 170 -26.89 -4.52 31.50
CA GLU A 170 -27.46 -5.61 32.31
C GLU A 170 -27.02 -7.00 31.83
N LEU A 171 -26.55 -7.11 30.55
CA LEU A 171 -26.07 -8.36 29.98
C LEU A 171 -24.60 -8.62 30.28
N ILE A 172 -23.83 -7.55 30.47
CA ILE A 172 -22.35 -7.67 30.65
C ILE A 172 -22.08 -8.36 32.00
N GLY A 173 -21.29 -9.44 31.96
CA GLY A 173 -20.96 -10.26 33.14
C GLY A 173 -21.95 -11.35 33.45
N GLU A 174 -23.09 -11.47 32.75
CA GLU A 174 -24.00 -12.61 32.89
C GLU A 174 -23.41 -13.86 32.22
N GLU A 175 -23.69 -15.02 32.77
CA GLU A 175 -23.32 -16.32 32.21
C GLU A 175 -24.31 -16.69 31.09
N LEU A 176 -23.83 -16.88 29.86
CA LEU A 176 -24.66 -17.04 28.67
C LEU A 176 -25.65 -18.23 28.81
N GLY A 177 -25.19 -19.36 29.36
CA GLY A 177 -26.03 -20.56 29.52
C GLY A 177 -27.27 -20.30 30.40
N ARG A 178 -27.17 -19.42 31.40
CA ARG A 178 -28.31 -19.10 32.31
C ARG A 178 -29.40 -18.27 31.67
N LEU A 179 -29.15 -17.70 30.51
CA LEU A 179 -30.11 -16.87 29.77
C LEU A 179 -31.10 -17.69 28.96
N PHE A 180 -30.89 -19.01 28.85
CA PHE A 180 -31.65 -19.88 27.96
C PHE A 180 -32.26 -21.07 28.70
N ILE A 181 -33.41 -21.51 28.21
CA ILE A 181 -34.13 -22.69 28.70
C ILE A 181 -34.20 -23.72 27.58
N ASP A 182 -33.86 -24.95 27.88
CA ASP A 182 -34.02 -26.09 26.96
C ASP A 182 -35.51 -26.37 26.74
N GLU A 183 -35.95 -26.39 25.47
CA GLU A 183 -37.35 -26.66 25.11
C GLU A 183 -37.85 -28.06 25.52
N GLN A 184 -36.96 -29.06 25.58
CA GLN A 184 -37.30 -30.45 25.88
C GLN A 184 -37.38 -30.70 27.40
N THR A 185 -36.41 -30.17 28.15
CA THR A 185 -36.31 -30.40 29.62
C THR A 185 -36.98 -29.32 30.45
N LYS A 186 -37.27 -28.15 29.85
CA LYS A 186 -37.79 -26.94 30.53
C LYS A 186 -36.94 -26.48 31.73
N THR A 187 -35.66 -26.78 31.69
CA THR A 187 -34.68 -26.38 32.70
C THR A 187 -33.68 -25.39 32.11
N VAL A 188 -33.14 -24.51 32.98
CA VAL A 188 -32.07 -23.58 32.59
C VAL A 188 -30.81 -24.37 32.24
N PHE A 189 -30.12 -23.97 31.16
CA PHE A 189 -28.84 -24.58 30.79
C PHE A 189 -27.78 -24.29 31.86
N ASN A 190 -27.30 -25.35 32.52
CA ASN A 190 -26.25 -25.25 33.54
C ASN A 190 -24.86 -25.71 32.99
N ASN A 191 -24.75 -25.94 31.71
CA ASN A 191 -23.52 -26.42 31.06
C ASN A 191 -22.91 -25.36 30.18
N SER A 192 -21.59 -25.45 29.97
CA SER A 192 -20.81 -24.55 29.11
C SER A 192 -21.36 -24.50 27.68
N LEU A 193 -21.09 -23.41 26.99
CA LEU A 193 -21.46 -23.14 25.58
C LEU A 193 -21.12 -24.29 24.64
N SER A 194 -20.01 -25.00 24.88
CA SER A 194 -19.58 -26.17 24.10
C SER A 194 -20.58 -27.33 24.14
N SER A 195 -21.46 -27.40 25.14
CA SER A 195 -22.52 -28.43 25.25
C SER A 195 -23.82 -28.03 24.55
N ILE A 196 -24.00 -26.74 24.23
CA ILE A 196 -25.21 -26.22 23.57
C ILE A 196 -25.07 -26.37 22.03
N ILE A 197 -23.84 -26.50 21.53
CA ILE A 197 -23.55 -26.65 20.09
C ILE A 197 -23.78 -28.10 19.69
N SER A 198 -24.96 -28.41 19.12
CA SER A 198 -25.14 -29.64 18.37
C SER A 198 -24.37 -29.54 17.05
N GLU A 199 -24.07 -30.68 16.41
CA GLU A 199 -23.25 -30.79 15.17
C GLU A 199 -23.66 -29.86 14.00
N SER A 200 -24.79 -29.15 14.09
CA SER A 200 -25.30 -28.22 13.08
C SER A 200 -25.13 -26.73 13.43
N GLY A 201 -24.62 -26.35 14.60
CA GLY A 201 -24.43 -24.94 15.00
C GLY A 201 -25.72 -24.13 15.20
N LEU A 202 -26.88 -24.74 15.04
CA LEU A 202 -28.22 -24.14 15.15
C LEU A 202 -28.95 -24.70 16.36
N VAL A 203 -29.24 -23.84 17.36
CA VAL A 203 -30.00 -24.21 18.53
C VAL A 203 -31.19 -23.27 18.71
N CYS A 204 -32.40 -23.79 18.79
CA CYS A 204 -33.57 -23.00 19.17
C CYS A 204 -33.72 -23.03 20.69
N LEU A 205 -33.63 -21.89 21.33
CA LEU A 205 -33.70 -21.74 22.77
C LEU A 205 -34.78 -20.74 23.17
N THR A 206 -35.35 -20.89 24.38
CA THR A 206 -36.31 -19.95 24.93
C THR A 206 -35.62 -19.07 25.97
N GLY A 207 -35.81 -17.76 25.90
CA GLY A 207 -35.21 -16.81 26.86
C GLY A 207 -35.77 -17.03 28.28
N ALA A 208 -34.88 -17.05 29.29
CA ALA A 208 -35.20 -17.38 30.67
C ALA A 208 -35.80 -16.22 31.49
N ARG A 209 -35.75 -14.97 31.04
CA ARG A 209 -36.16 -13.79 31.81
C ARG A 209 -37.53 -13.24 31.38
N CYS A 210 -38.34 -12.85 32.36
CA CYS A 210 -39.58 -12.07 32.22
C CYS A 210 -40.83 -12.75 31.66
N GLY A 211 -41.01 -14.08 31.78
CA GLY A 211 -42.31 -14.71 31.47
C GLY A 211 -42.71 -14.62 29.97
N PHE A 212 -41.84 -14.16 29.11
CA PHE A 212 -41.99 -14.16 27.65
C PHE A 212 -41.19 -15.31 27.06
N GLU A 213 -41.90 -16.33 26.59
CA GLU A 213 -41.29 -17.38 25.79
C GLU A 213 -40.97 -16.83 24.39
N ARG A 214 -39.74 -16.38 24.19
CA ARG A 214 -39.23 -15.97 22.87
C ARG A 214 -38.25 -17.00 22.37
N LYS A 215 -38.51 -17.57 21.19
CA LYS A 215 -37.60 -18.51 20.55
C LYS A 215 -36.52 -17.74 19.82
N VAL A 216 -35.29 -18.01 20.17
CA VAL A 216 -34.10 -17.43 19.47
C VAL A 216 -33.22 -18.52 18.92
N GLN A 217 -32.56 -18.21 17.80
CA GLN A 217 -31.59 -19.04 17.15
C GLN A 217 -30.20 -18.50 17.43
N LEU A 218 -29.28 -19.36 17.87
CA LEU A 218 -27.88 -18.99 18.12
C LEU A 218 -26.96 -19.51 17.03
N HIS A 219 -26.09 -18.62 16.57
CA HIS A 219 -24.93 -18.98 15.75
C HIS A 219 -23.68 -18.60 16.53
N ILE A 220 -22.77 -19.53 16.72
CA ILE A 220 -21.54 -19.32 17.47
C ILE A 220 -20.36 -19.51 16.51
N ASP A 221 -19.54 -18.45 16.39
CA ASP A 221 -18.28 -18.50 15.66
C ASP A 221 -17.12 -18.48 16.67
N SER A 222 -16.32 -19.56 16.65
CA SER A 222 -15.17 -19.73 17.54
C SER A 222 -13.87 -19.36 16.88
N THR A 223 -13.86 -18.33 16.06
CA THR A 223 -12.60 -17.78 15.51
C THR A 223 -11.78 -17.20 16.66
N ALA A 224 -10.58 -17.77 16.88
CA ALA A 224 -9.63 -17.28 17.88
C ALA A 224 -9.15 -15.87 17.49
N ILE A 225 -9.81 -14.85 18.03
CA ILE A 225 -9.36 -13.46 17.91
C ILE A 225 -8.26 -13.28 18.97
N LEU A 226 -7.02 -13.06 18.52
CA LEU A 226 -5.83 -12.72 19.35
C LEU A 226 -5.43 -13.75 20.42
N GLY A 227 -5.64 -15.05 20.19
CA GLY A 227 -5.15 -16.09 21.10
C GLY A 227 -5.93 -16.21 22.42
N SER A 228 -7.07 -15.53 22.55
CA SER A 228 -8.03 -15.66 23.66
C SER A 228 -9.15 -16.64 23.31
N SER A 229 -9.78 -17.25 24.32
CA SER A 229 -10.96 -18.11 24.19
C SER A 229 -12.25 -17.34 23.92
N THR A 230 -12.19 -16.22 23.24
CA THR A 230 -13.31 -15.32 22.96
C THR A 230 -14.13 -15.82 21.79
N GLN A 231 -15.44 -15.88 21.95
CA GLN A 231 -16.40 -16.36 20.94
C GLN A 231 -17.37 -15.25 20.57
N LEU A 232 -17.73 -15.20 19.29
CA LEU A 232 -18.77 -14.32 18.77
C LEU A 232 -20.09 -15.09 18.68
N VAL A 233 -21.14 -14.58 19.34
CA VAL A 233 -22.45 -15.20 19.35
C VAL A 233 -23.47 -14.29 18.68
N LEU A 234 -24.07 -14.77 17.60
CA LEU A 234 -25.17 -14.11 16.90
C LEU A 234 -26.49 -14.69 17.37
N ILE A 235 -27.43 -13.83 17.75
CA ILE A 235 -28.77 -14.21 18.23
C ILE A 235 -29.82 -13.68 17.26
N GLN A 236 -30.64 -14.57 16.71
CA GLN A 236 -31.74 -14.20 15.82
C GLN A 236 -33.10 -14.58 16.41
N ASP A 237 -34.13 -13.77 16.13
CA ASP A 237 -35.51 -14.08 16.54
C ASP A 237 -36.05 -15.19 15.66
N ALA A 238 -36.32 -16.36 16.26
CA ALA A 238 -36.86 -17.49 15.54
C ALA A 238 -38.30 -17.27 15.02
N GLN A 239 -39.05 -16.25 15.55
CA GLN A 239 -40.37 -15.90 15.05
C GLN A 239 -40.31 -14.97 13.82
N GLU A 240 -39.33 -14.10 13.72
CA GLU A 240 -39.06 -13.33 12.50
C GLU A 240 -38.45 -14.21 11.43
N THR A 241 -37.60 -15.16 11.84
CA THR A 241 -37.02 -16.14 10.93
C THR A 241 -38.10 -17.07 10.33
N THR A 242 -39.18 -17.36 11.10
CA THR A 242 -40.32 -18.16 10.59
C THR A 242 -41.23 -17.33 9.66
N LYS A 243 -41.17 -16.00 9.65
CA LYS A 243 -41.83 -15.17 8.64
C LYS A 243 -40.94 -14.93 7.41
N GLN A 244 -39.62 -15.07 7.53
CA GLN A 244 -38.65 -15.00 6.41
C GLN A 244 -38.15 -16.37 5.96
N TYR A 245 -38.23 -17.40 6.83
CA TYR A 245 -37.91 -18.80 6.52
C TYR A 245 -39.11 -19.69 6.79
N THR A 246 -40.16 -19.51 6.06
CA THR A 246 -40.80 -20.71 5.55
C THR A 246 -39.74 -21.40 4.73
N PRO A 247 -39.56 -22.74 4.76
CA PRO A 247 -38.95 -23.45 3.66
C PRO A 247 -39.94 -23.36 2.48
N ALA A 248 -40.21 -22.14 2.08
CA ALA A 248 -40.69 -21.90 0.76
C ALA A 248 -39.52 -22.28 -0.12
N ASN A 249 -39.75 -23.29 -0.94
CA ASN A 249 -39.23 -23.37 -2.27
C ASN A 249 -39.52 -22.07 -3.05
N SER A 250 -39.19 -20.90 -2.51
CA SER A 250 -39.25 -19.65 -3.24
C SER A 250 -37.86 -19.47 -3.85
N GLU A 251 -37.78 -19.78 -5.12
CA GLU A 251 -36.63 -19.44 -5.97
C GLU A 251 -36.17 -18.01 -5.76
N ASP A 252 -37.02 -17.13 -5.26
CA ASP A 252 -36.76 -15.71 -4.97
C ASP A 252 -35.68 -15.45 -3.92
N ALA A 253 -35.47 -16.34 -2.93
CA ALA A 253 -34.42 -16.21 -1.92
C ALA A 253 -32.99 -16.36 -2.51
N TYR A 254 -32.88 -16.98 -3.69
CA TYR A 254 -31.63 -17.23 -4.41
C TYR A 254 -31.37 -16.25 -5.54
N ILE A 255 -32.26 -15.26 -5.73
CA ILE A 255 -32.22 -14.32 -6.84
C ILE A 255 -31.80 -12.93 -6.33
N ASP A 256 -30.89 -12.30 -7.04
CA ASP A 256 -30.48 -10.92 -6.79
C ASP A 256 -31.58 -9.93 -7.19
N ALA A 257 -31.91 -9.02 -6.30
CA ALA A 257 -33.01 -8.08 -6.47
C ALA A 257 -32.77 -7.08 -7.63
N LEU A 258 -31.50 -6.70 -7.87
CA LEU A 258 -31.10 -5.71 -8.85
C LEU A 258 -31.07 -6.29 -10.29
N THR A 259 -30.45 -7.46 -10.44
CA THR A 259 -30.14 -8.06 -11.76
C THR A 259 -31.10 -9.18 -12.16
N LYS A 260 -31.86 -9.72 -11.22
CA LYS A 260 -32.69 -10.92 -11.41
C LYS A 260 -31.90 -12.15 -11.89
N LEU A 261 -30.61 -12.20 -11.56
CA LEU A 261 -29.75 -13.37 -11.68
C LEU A 261 -29.69 -14.11 -10.33
N TYR A 262 -29.02 -15.27 -10.27
CA TYR A 262 -28.74 -15.87 -8.96
C TYR A 262 -27.87 -14.93 -8.13
N ASN A 263 -28.21 -14.79 -6.84
CA ASN A 263 -27.30 -14.14 -5.88
C ASN A 263 -26.16 -15.12 -5.51
N ARG A 264 -25.19 -14.67 -4.68
CA ARG A 264 -24.04 -15.49 -4.27
C ARG A 264 -24.48 -16.85 -3.69
N VAL A 265 -25.50 -16.86 -2.83
CA VAL A 265 -25.99 -18.08 -2.20
C VAL A 265 -26.62 -19.03 -3.22
N GLY A 266 -27.49 -18.52 -4.10
CA GLY A 266 -28.11 -19.29 -5.17
C GLY A 266 -27.10 -19.83 -6.17
N PHE A 267 -26.11 -19.04 -6.53
CA PHE A 267 -25.02 -19.44 -7.43
C PHE A 267 -24.18 -20.57 -6.81
N THR A 268 -23.75 -20.42 -5.54
CA THR A 268 -22.97 -21.43 -4.82
C THR A 268 -23.75 -22.75 -4.73
N LYS A 269 -25.04 -22.69 -4.35
CA LYS A 269 -25.90 -23.88 -4.30
C LYS A 269 -26.04 -24.57 -5.66
N ARG A 270 -26.11 -23.83 -6.75
CA ARG A 270 -26.13 -24.40 -8.10
C ARG A 270 -24.80 -25.08 -8.45
N LEU A 271 -23.66 -24.47 -8.08
CA LEU A 271 -22.34 -25.07 -8.26
C LEU A 271 -22.22 -26.39 -7.47
N GLU A 272 -22.66 -26.41 -6.20
CA GLU A 272 -22.69 -27.61 -5.35
C GLU A 272 -23.53 -28.72 -5.96
N GLN A 273 -24.66 -28.41 -6.62
CA GLN A 273 -25.47 -29.41 -7.32
C GLN A 273 -24.71 -30.08 -8.47
N PHE A 274 -23.94 -29.32 -9.25
CA PHE A 274 -23.09 -29.89 -10.30
C PHE A 274 -21.99 -30.77 -9.72
N ILE A 275 -21.37 -30.33 -8.64
CA ILE A 275 -20.32 -31.10 -7.92
C ILE A 275 -20.89 -32.38 -7.34
N HIS A 276 -22.04 -32.30 -6.64
CA HIS A 276 -22.70 -33.49 -6.07
C HIS A 276 -23.08 -34.54 -7.13
N ASN A 277 -23.47 -34.07 -8.31
CA ASN A 277 -23.82 -34.94 -9.43
C ASN A 277 -22.60 -35.41 -10.25
N ASP A 278 -21.39 -35.09 -9.79
CA ASP A 278 -20.10 -35.34 -10.49
C ASP A 278 -20.13 -34.86 -11.96
N THR A 279 -20.83 -33.73 -12.20
CA THR A 279 -20.99 -33.17 -13.53
C THR A 279 -19.85 -32.19 -13.80
N PRO A 280 -18.97 -32.46 -14.78
CA PRO A 280 -17.89 -31.56 -15.11
C PRO A 280 -18.42 -30.15 -15.55
N VAL A 281 -17.85 -29.12 -15.02
CA VAL A 281 -18.23 -27.73 -15.37
C VAL A 281 -17.00 -26.83 -15.52
N VAL A 282 -17.16 -25.81 -16.35
CA VAL A 282 -16.26 -24.65 -16.34
C VAL A 282 -16.97 -23.54 -15.59
N MET A 283 -16.36 -23.05 -14.52
CA MET A 283 -16.83 -21.86 -13.80
C MET A 283 -15.94 -20.66 -14.15
N MET A 284 -16.57 -19.53 -14.39
CA MET A 284 -15.90 -18.24 -14.63
C MET A 284 -16.30 -17.25 -13.55
N TYR A 285 -15.32 -16.53 -13.03
CA TYR A 285 -15.49 -15.38 -12.15
C TYR A 285 -15.13 -14.13 -12.93
N LEU A 286 -16.04 -13.17 -13.02
CA LEU A 286 -15.91 -11.98 -13.81
C LEU A 286 -16.04 -10.73 -12.93
N ASP A 287 -15.21 -9.74 -13.17
CA ASP A 287 -15.23 -8.44 -12.53
C ASP A 287 -15.14 -7.31 -13.56
N ILE A 288 -15.88 -6.22 -13.35
CA ILE A 288 -15.87 -5.06 -14.24
C ILE A 288 -14.72 -4.13 -13.89
N ASP A 289 -13.74 -4.02 -14.78
CA ASP A 289 -12.53 -3.24 -14.55
C ASP A 289 -12.84 -1.76 -14.26
N ASN A 290 -12.25 -1.24 -13.16
CA ASN A 290 -12.38 0.14 -12.72
C ASN A 290 -13.83 0.62 -12.44
N PHE A 291 -14.72 -0.28 -12.02
CA PHE A 291 -16.12 0.05 -11.72
C PHE A 291 -16.27 1.08 -10.59
N LYS A 292 -15.38 1.04 -9.60
CA LYS A 292 -15.35 2.05 -8.53
C LYS A 292 -15.27 3.47 -9.08
N ASN A 293 -14.45 3.71 -10.10
CA ASN A 293 -14.31 5.04 -10.73
C ASN A 293 -15.61 5.52 -11.37
N ILE A 294 -16.48 4.60 -11.81
CA ILE A 294 -17.79 4.93 -12.33
C ILE A 294 -18.71 5.41 -11.20
N ASN A 295 -18.72 4.67 -10.09
CA ASN A 295 -19.51 5.04 -8.92
C ASN A 295 -19.05 6.39 -8.33
N ASP A 296 -17.75 6.59 -8.20
CA ASP A 296 -17.16 7.79 -7.60
C ASP A 296 -17.40 9.02 -8.50
N SER A 297 -17.37 8.86 -9.84
CA SER A 297 -17.53 9.98 -10.79
C SER A 297 -18.99 10.26 -11.17
N LEU A 298 -19.84 9.23 -11.30
CA LEU A 298 -21.19 9.33 -11.86
C LEU A 298 -22.30 8.95 -10.87
N GLY A 299 -21.93 8.49 -9.67
CA GLY A 299 -22.84 8.08 -8.61
C GLY A 299 -23.37 6.64 -8.74
N HIS A 300 -23.73 6.04 -7.61
CA HIS A 300 -24.17 4.64 -7.51
C HIS A 300 -25.36 4.29 -8.40
N HIS A 301 -26.27 5.21 -8.65
CA HIS A 301 -27.44 4.96 -9.52
C HIS A 301 -27.06 4.69 -10.99
N ILE A 302 -25.92 5.24 -11.46
CA ILE A 302 -25.37 4.92 -12.78
C ILE A 302 -24.67 3.57 -12.73
N GLY A 303 -23.92 3.28 -11.65
CA GLY A 303 -23.35 1.95 -11.42
C GLY A 303 -24.39 0.84 -11.47
N ASP A 304 -25.54 1.02 -10.81
CA ASP A 304 -26.66 0.08 -10.85
C ASP A 304 -27.19 -0.17 -12.26
N LYS A 305 -27.22 0.87 -13.12
CA LYS A 305 -27.62 0.72 -14.54
C LYS A 305 -26.57 -0.09 -15.31
N VAL A 306 -25.28 0.15 -15.05
CA VAL A 306 -24.19 -0.64 -15.65
C VAL A 306 -24.34 -2.11 -15.26
N ILE A 307 -24.50 -2.41 -13.97
CA ILE A 307 -24.70 -3.78 -13.46
C ILE A 307 -25.89 -4.46 -14.13
N LYS A 308 -27.03 -3.78 -14.24
CA LYS A 308 -28.24 -4.31 -14.94
C LYS A 308 -27.98 -4.58 -16.42
N GLU A 309 -27.28 -3.71 -17.10
CA GLU A 309 -26.99 -3.89 -18.54
C GLU A 309 -25.99 -5.02 -18.73
N VAL A 310 -24.95 -5.16 -17.88
CA VAL A 310 -24.02 -6.30 -17.90
C VAL A 310 -24.79 -7.62 -17.71
N ALA A 311 -25.66 -7.67 -16.69
CA ALA A 311 -26.51 -8.84 -16.44
C ALA A 311 -27.37 -9.20 -17.66
N SER A 312 -27.97 -8.19 -18.29
CA SER A 312 -28.79 -8.35 -19.51
C SER A 312 -27.95 -8.87 -20.69
N ARG A 313 -26.76 -8.32 -20.90
CA ARG A 313 -25.83 -8.75 -21.96
C ARG A 313 -25.38 -10.21 -21.74
N LEU A 314 -24.99 -10.58 -20.53
CA LEU A 314 -24.61 -11.95 -20.18
C LEU A 314 -25.77 -12.91 -20.43
N LYS A 315 -26.97 -12.59 -19.97
CA LYS A 315 -28.16 -13.44 -20.13
C LYS A 315 -28.55 -13.67 -21.60
N ARG A 316 -28.30 -12.68 -22.49
CA ARG A 316 -28.56 -12.81 -23.93
C ARG A 316 -27.50 -13.66 -24.67
N LEU A 317 -26.25 -13.60 -24.22
CA LEU A 317 -25.14 -14.28 -24.87
C LEU A 317 -25.04 -15.76 -24.48
N LEU A 318 -25.33 -16.06 -23.20
CA LEU A 318 -25.05 -17.37 -22.60
C LEU A 318 -26.13 -18.40 -23.00
N PRO A 319 -25.74 -19.67 -23.18
CA PRO A 319 -26.70 -20.76 -23.50
C PRO A 319 -27.65 -20.99 -22.31
N ARG A 320 -28.85 -21.53 -22.61
CA ARG A 320 -29.91 -21.74 -21.59
C ARG A 320 -29.49 -22.60 -20.40
N GLN A 321 -28.56 -23.51 -20.60
CA GLN A 321 -28.02 -24.40 -19.55
C GLN A 321 -26.98 -23.73 -18.68
N ALA A 322 -26.48 -22.56 -19.05
CA ALA A 322 -25.54 -21.80 -18.23
C ALA A 322 -26.25 -21.22 -17.01
N VAL A 323 -25.56 -21.28 -15.85
CA VAL A 323 -26.00 -20.60 -14.64
C VAL A 323 -25.23 -19.28 -14.52
N VAL A 324 -25.95 -18.19 -14.32
CA VAL A 324 -25.36 -16.86 -14.17
C VAL A 324 -25.78 -16.28 -12.82
N GLY A 325 -24.80 -15.76 -12.08
CA GLY A 325 -25.03 -15.11 -10.78
C GLY A 325 -24.41 -13.72 -10.73
N HIS A 326 -25.02 -12.85 -9.95
CA HIS A 326 -24.43 -11.59 -9.48
C HIS A 326 -23.94 -11.84 -8.04
N LEU A 327 -22.62 -11.83 -7.85
CA LEU A 327 -21.99 -12.28 -6.62
C LEU A 327 -21.80 -11.13 -5.60
N GLY A 328 -22.01 -9.88 -6.05
CA GLY A 328 -21.94 -8.67 -5.26
C GLY A 328 -21.10 -7.60 -5.93
N GLY A 329 -21.42 -6.32 -5.73
CA GLY A 329 -20.67 -5.21 -6.35
C GLY A 329 -20.63 -5.29 -7.88
N ASP A 330 -19.45 -5.44 -8.44
CA ASP A 330 -19.13 -5.57 -9.87
C ASP A 330 -18.80 -7.01 -10.30
N GLU A 331 -19.05 -8.00 -9.41
CA GLU A 331 -18.66 -9.40 -9.60
C GLU A 331 -19.82 -10.24 -10.15
N PHE A 332 -19.51 -11.05 -11.15
CA PHE A 332 -20.44 -12.03 -11.74
C PHE A 332 -19.82 -13.42 -11.79
N GLY A 333 -20.66 -14.43 -11.58
CA GLY A 333 -20.30 -15.83 -11.73
C GLY A 333 -21.02 -16.47 -12.90
N ILE A 334 -20.35 -17.37 -13.63
CA ILE A 334 -20.92 -18.11 -14.74
C ILE A 334 -20.51 -19.58 -14.58
N ILE A 335 -21.49 -20.52 -14.58
CA ILE A 335 -21.24 -21.96 -14.61
C ILE A 335 -21.70 -22.49 -15.96
N LEU A 336 -20.82 -23.16 -16.64
CA LEU A 336 -21.09 -23.85 -17.91
C LEU A 336 -20.91 -25.35 -17.71
N PRO A 337 -21.93 -26.19 -17.94
CA PRO A 337 -21.70 -27.62 -18.10
C PRO A 337 -20.62 -27.84 -19.16
N GLU A 338 -19.70 -28.76 -18.92
CA GLU A 338 -18.52 -28.90 -19.78
C GLU A 338 -18.94 -29.11 -21.24
N PRO A 339 -18.54 -28.21 -22.14
CA PRO A 339 -18.87 -28.36 -23.54
C PRO A 339 -18.04 -29.45 -24.17
N GLU A 340 -18.59 -30.15 -25.16
CA GLU A 340 -17.93 -31.24 -25.89
C GLU A 340 -16.55 -30.92 -26.45
N HIS A 341 -16.21 -29.62 -26.56
CA HIS A 341 -14.91 -29.13 -26.97
C HIS A 341 -14.30 -28.15 -25.96
N PRO A 342 -13.06 -28.38 -25.49
CA PRO A 342 -12.37 -27.52 -24.50
C PRO A 342 -12.28 -26.01 -24.86
N ARG A 343 -12.22 -25.69 -26.15
CA ARG A 343 -12.13 -24.27 -26.63
C ARG A 343 -13.44 -23.52 -26.58
N THR A 344 -14.58 -24.17 -26.34
CA THR A 344 -15.88 -23.49 -26.34
C THR A 344 -16.01 -22.48 -25.18
N ALA A 345 -15.48 -22.82 -23.99
CA ALA A 345 -15.48 -21.92 -22.84
C ALA A 345 -14.59 -20.70 -23.06
N GLU A 346 -13.43 -20.89 -23.68
CA GLU A 346 -12.49 -19.80 -24.00
C GLU A 346 -13.10 -18.84 -25.04
N THR A 347 -13.64 -19.38 -26.12
CA THR A 347 -14.32 -18.59 -27.16
C THR A 347 -15.52 -17.84 -26.58
N LEU A 348 -16.21 -18.42 -25.59
CA LEU A 348 -17.33 -17.75 -24.93
C LEU A 348 -16.85 -16.61 -24.05
N ALA A 349 -15.74 -16.81 -23.30
CA ALA A 349 -15.13 -15.73 -22.49
C ALA A 349 -14.64 -14.57 -23.38
N GLU A 350 -14.02 -14.84 -24.53
CA GLU A 350 -13.62 -13.81 -25.50
C GLU A 350 -14.85 -13.03 -26.03
N LYS A 351 -15.95 -13.74 -26.28
CA LYS A 351 -17.21 -13.10 -26.67
C LYS A 351 -17.79 -12.24 -25.54
N ILE A 352 -17.70 -12.69 -24.28
CA ILE A 352 -18.14 -11.92 -23.11
C ILE A 352 -17.31 -10.63 -23.03
N ILE A 353 -15.99 -10.72 -23.09
CA ILE A 353 -15.08 -9.57 -23.07
C ILE A 353 -15.44 -8.59 -24.20
N SER A 354 -15.59 -9.09 -25.44
CA SER A 354 -15.97 -8.26 -26.58
C SER A 354 -17.33 -7.60 -26.40
N LEU A 355 -18.31 -8.28 -25.78
CA LEU A 355 -19.65 -7.77 -25.52
C LEU A 355 -19.66 -6.69 -24.43
N ILE A 356 -18.85 -6.85 -23.38
CA ILE A 356 -18.68 -5.85 -22.32
C ILE A 356 -17.94 -4.61 -22.86
N ASN A 357 -16.99 -4.81 -23.79
CA ASN A 357 -16.30 -3.70 -24.44
C ASN A 357 -17.18 -2.86 -25.39
N GLN A 358 -18.41 -3.31 -25.71
CA GLN A 358 -19.34 -2.49 -26.47
C GLN A 358 -19.81 -1.28 -25.63
N PRO A 359 -20.07 -0.13 -26.26
CA PRO A 359 -20.50 1.06 -25.55
C PRO A 359 -21.71 0.83 -24.65
N PHE A 360 -21.68 1.42 -23.46
CA PHE A 360 -22.81 1.53 -22.55
C PHE A 360 -23.40 2.91 -22.72
N ASP A 361 -24.70 2.98 -23.02
CA ASP A 361 -25.44 4.24 -23.10
C ASP A 361 -25.92 4.64 -21.69
N LEU A 362 -25.29 5.65 -21.12
CA LEU A 362 -25.53 6.14 -19.78
C LEU A 362 -26.17 7.53 -19.76
N HIS A 363 -27.27 7.72 -20.56
CA HIS A 363 -28.09 8.92 -20.67
C HIS A 363 -27.47 10.17 -21.33
N HIS A 364 -26.20 10.46 -21.11
CA HIS A 364 -25.49 11.62 -21.68
C HIS A 364 -24.04 11.27 -22.02
N PHE A 365 -23.63 10.06 -21.70
CA PHE A 365 -22.28 9.57 -21.91
C PHE A 365 -22.32 8.17 -22.52
N SER A 366 -21.50 7.96 -23.53
CA SER A 366 -21.19 6.62 -24.04
C SER A 366 -19.84 6.22 -23.54
N LYS A 367 -19.74 5.17 -22.70
CA LYS A 367 -18.48 4.68 -22.13
C LYS A 367 -18.29 3.21 -22.48
N ARG A 368 -17.07 2.86 -22.87
CA ARG A 368 -16.65 1.46 -23.02
C ARG A 368 -16.11 0.98 -21.68
N LEU A 369 -16.49 -0.23 -21.29
CA LEU A 369 -16.01 -0.89 -20.09
C LEU A 369 -15.22 -2.10 -20.50
N ALA A 370 -14.33 -2.54 -19.61
CA ALA A 370 -13.59 -3.78 -19.75
C ALA A 370 -13.97 -4.72 -18.61
N CYS A 371 -13.66 -6.00 -18.76
CA CYS A 371 -13.82 -6.96 -17.67
C CYS A 371 -12.66 -7.96 -17.62
N SER A 372 -12.31 -8.36 -16.43
CA SER A 372 -11.32 -9.39 -16.15
C SER A 372 -12.03 -10.68 -15.76
N ILE A 373 -11.60 -11.82 -16.30
CA ILE A 373 -12.24 -13.13 -16.09
C ILE A 373 -11.22 -14.14 -15.61
N GLY A 374 -11.51 -14.81 -14.49
CA GLY A 374 -10.82 -16.00 -14.04
C GLY A 374 -11.66 -17.26 -14.31
N SER A 375 -11.06 -18.34 -14.79
CA SER A 375 -11.79 -19.59 -15.04
C SER A 375 -11.14 -20.78 -14.37
N VAL A 376 -11.98 -21.69 -13.89
CA VAL A 376 -11.64 -22.97 -13.27
C VAL A 376 -12.48 -24.09 -13.86
N ARG A 377 -12.02 -25.32 -13.71
CA ARG A 377 -12.70 -26.54 -14.13
C ARG A 377 -12.92 -27.46 -12.94
N PHE A 378 -14.14 -27.96 -12.81
CA PHE A 378 -14.43 -29.07 -11.90
C PHE A 378 -14.33 -30.40 -12.70
N PRO A 379 -13.66 -31.42 -12.19
CA PRO A 379 -13.04 -31.53 -10.85
C PRO A 379 -11.56 -31.13 -10.80
N GLN A 380 -10.91 -30.70 -11.91
CA GLN A 380 -9.46 -30.54 -12.03
C GLN A 380 -8.89 -29.43 -11.08
N ASP A 381 -9.60 -28.32 -10.96
CA ASP A 381 -9.13 -27.11 -10.26
C ASP A 381 -9.73 -26.96 -8.86
N GLY A 382 -10.49 -27.96 -8.38
CA GLY A 382 -11.07 -27.97 -7.05
C GLY A 382 -12.14 -29.04 -6.88
N THR A 383 -12.32 -29.50 -5.65
CA THR A 383 -13.24 -30.60 -5.29
C THR A 383 -14.53 -30.11 -4.63
N ASP A 384 -14.57 -28.86 -4.19
CA ASP A 384 -15.75 -28.24 -3.58
C ASP A 384 -15.98 -26.81 -4.11
N ALA A 385 -17.17 -26.29 -3.90
CA ALA A 385 -17.57 -24.98 -4.42
C ALA A 385 -16.72 -23.83 -3.86
N ARG A 386 -16.28 -23.92 -2.60
CA ARG A 386 -15.46 -22.91 -1.95
C ARG A 386 -14.08 -22.82 -2.61
N ILE A 387 -13.44 -23.97 -2.85
CA ILE A 387 -12.13 -24.04 -3.51
C ILE A 387 -12.23 -23.52 -4.95
N LEU A 388 -13.27 -23.91 -5.70
CA LEU A 388 -13.47 -23.46 -7.07
C LEU A 388 -13.70 -21.94 -7.14
N LEU A 389 -14.52 -21.38 -6.26
CA LEU A 389 -14.74 -19.93 -6.17
C LEU A 389 -13.45 -19.20 -5.85
N GLN A 390 -12.68 -19.65 -4.86
CA GLN A 390 -11.40 -19.08 -4.47
C GLN A 390 -10.37 -19.12 -5.61
N ASN A 391 -10.28 -20.27 -6.30
CA ASN A 391 -9.32 -20.44 -7.39
C ASN A 391 -9.71 -19.59 -8.63
N ALA A 392 -11.01 -19.44 -8.91
CA ALA A 392 -11.48 -18.59 -9.98
C ALA A 392 -11.24 -17.10 -9.67
N ASP A 393 -11.46 -16.68 -8.43
CA ASP A 393 -11.13 -15.33 -7.96
C ASP A 393 -9.63 -15.04 -8.08
N THR A 394 -8.77 -15.98 -7.63
CA THR A 394 -7.31 -15.88 -7.81
C THR A 394 -6.92 -15.68 -9.28
N ALA A 395 -7.53 -16.46 -10.20
CA ALA A 395 -7.27 -16.32 -11.63
C ALA A 395 -7.80 -15.00 -12.20
N MET A 396 -8.95 -14.52 -11.73
CA MET A 396 -9.53 -13.22 -12.12
C MET A 396 -8.62 -12.06 -11.65
N TYR A 397 -8.11 -12.15 -10.42
CA TYR A 397 -7.16 -11.17 -9.92
C TYR A 397 -5.87 -11.15 -10.76
N GLU A 398 -5.36 -12.32 -11.16
CA GLU A 398 -4.22 -12.43 -12.07
C GLU A 398 -4.53 -11.81 -13.46
N ALA A 399 -5.78 -11.87 -13.93
CA ALA A 399 -6.19 -11.19 -15.16
C ALA A 399 -6.10 -9.65 -14.99
N LYS A 400 -6.46 -9.11 -13.83
CA LYS A 400 -6.29 -7.69 -13.49
C LYS A 400 -4.82 -7.29 -13.48
N ASP A 401 -3.97 -8.10 -12.88
CA ASP A 401 -2.53 -7.85 -12.76
C ASP A 401 -1.81 -7.86 -14.11
N ARG A 402 -2.20 -8.75 -15.01
CA ARG A 402 -1.60 -8.86 -16.35
C ARG A 402 -2.11 -7.83 -17.36
N GLY A 403 -2.79 -6.78 -16.90
CA GLY A 403 -3.23 -5.66 -17.75
C GLY A 403 -4.71 -5.68 -18.08
N ARG A 404 -5.54 -6.37 -17.29
CA ARG A 404 -7.02 -6.37 -17.38
C ARG A 404 -7.58 -6.83 -18.73
N ASN A 405 -8.89 -6.73 -18.90
CA ASN A 405 -9.61 -6.99 -20.16
C ASN A 405 -9.25 -8.34 -20.81
N ARG A 406 -9.16 -9.41 -20.02
CA ARG A 406 -8.75 -10.74 -20.47
C ARG A 406 -9.30 -11.87 -19.65
N LEU A 407 -9.21 -13.06 -20.23
CA LEU A 407 -9.42 -14.34 -19.53
C LEU A 407 -8.07 -14.90 -19.05
N ILE A 408 -8.02 -15.33 -17.79
CA ILE A 408 -6.94 -16.16 -17.24
C ILE A 408 -7.55 -17.46 -16.72
N LYS A 409 -6.93 -18.57 -17.10
CA LYS A 409 -7.26 -19.89 -16.55
C LYS A 409 -6.44 -20.11 -15.29
N PHE A 410 -7.08 -20.64 -14.27
CA PHE A 410 -6.40 -21.00 -13.04
C PHE A 410 -5.31 -22.05 -13.30
N ASN A 411 -4.25 -21.92 -12.55
CA ASN A 411 -3.27 -22.97 -12.32
C ASN A 411 -2.78 -22.89 -10.87
N GLU A 412 -2.33 -24.00 -10.33
CA GLU A 412 -1.94 -24.08 -8.91
C GLU A 412 -0.77 -23.16 -8.53
N GLN A 413 0.05 -22.76 -9.50
CA GLN A 413 1.15 -21.83 -9.29
C GLN A 413 0.65 -20.43 -8.86
N MET A 414 -0.52 -20.01 -9.33
CA MET A 414 -1.13 -18.72 -8.97
C MET A 414 -1.41 -18.61 -7.46
N ASN A 415 -1.86 -19.70 -6.83
CA ASN A 415 -2.06 -19.69 -5.37
C ASN A 415 -0.75 -19.54 -4.61
N LYS A 416 0.36 -20.10 -5.12
CA LYS A 416 1.69 -19.91 -4.51
C LYS A 416 2.14 -18.46 -4.68
N GLU A 417 1.94 -17.90 -5.86
CA GLU A 417 2.28 -16.49 -6.16
C GLU A 417 1.46 -15.52 -5.32
N ALA A 418 0.16 -15.75 -5.16
CA ALA A 418 -0.71 -14.94 -4.32
C ALA A 418 -0.27 -14.95 -2.84
N ARG A 419 0.07 -16.14 -2.29
CA ARG A 419 0.61 -16.26 -0.93
C ARG A 419 1.96 -15.56 -0.79
N MET A 420 2.84 -15.69 -1.79
CA MET A 420 4.14 -15.04 -1.80
C MET A 420 3.98 -13.52 -1.81
N ARG A 421 3.03 -12.99 -2.61
CA ARG A 421 2.76 -11.54 -2.66
C ARG A 421 2.31 -11.01 -1.29
N LEU A 422 1.35 -11.69 -0.64
CA LEU A 422 0.90 -11.30 0.69
C LEU A 422 2.03 -11.34 1.73
N TRP A 423 2.87 -12.37 1.67
CA TRP A 423 4.05 -12.48 2.53
C TRP A 423 5.03 -11.33 2.27
N LEU A 424 5.32 -11.04 0.98
CA LEU A 424 6.20 -9.92 0.60
C LEU A 424 5.65 -8.58 1.10
N GLU A 425 4.35 -8.34 1.02
CA GLU A 425 3.73 -7.10 1.49
C GLU A 425 3.93 -6.91 3.00
N ILE A 426 3.63 -7.94 3.80
CA ILE A 426 3.80 -7.90 5.25
C ILE A 426 5.27 -7.70 5.65
N GLU A 427 6.18 -8.44 5.03
CA GLU A 427 7.60 -8.36 5.37
C GLU A 427 8.25 -7.06 4.87
N LEU A 428 7.80 -6.52 3.73
CA LEU A 428 8.27 -5.23 3.23
C LEU A 428 7.86 -4.08 4.14
N GLN A 429 6.63 -4.11 4.66
CA GLN A 429 6.17 -3.12 5.64
C GLN A 429 7.04 -3.12 6.90
N LYS A 430 7.43 -4.30 7.39
CA LYS A 430 8.38 -4.43 8.51
C LYS A 430 9.76 -3.90 8.13
N ALA A 431 10.26 -4.23 6.94
CA ALA A 431 11.58 -3.79 6.48
C ALA A 431 11.67 -2.26 6.36
N LEU A 432 10.60 -1.60 5.91
CA LEU A 432 10.51 -0.13 5.86
C LEU A 432 10.60 0.51 7.25
N GLN A 433 10.04 -0.12 8.28
CA GLN A 433 10.09 0.35 9.67
C GLN A 433 11.44 0.07 10.35
N GLN A 434 12.14 -1.00 9.96
CA GLN A 434 13.34 -1.53 10.65
C GLN A 434 14.64 -1.24 9.91
N ASN A 435 14.64 -0.35 8.90
CA ASN A 435 15.80 -0.07 8.05
C ASN A 435 16.37 -1.33 7.36
N GLY A 436 15.52 -2.26 6.94
CA GLY A 436 15.90 -3.49 6.22
C GLY A 436 16.23 -3.29 4.73
N LEU A 437 16.19 -2.04 4.25
CA LEU A 437 16.50 -1.68 2.87
C LEU A 437 17.90 -1.06 2.78
N GLU A 438 18.61 -1.42 1.73
CA GLU A 438 19.93 -0.89 1.39
C GLU A 438 19.88 -0.26 -0.01
N VAL A 439 20.75 0.71 -0.29
CA VAL A 439 20.94 1.25 -1.64
C VAL A 439 22.30 0.80 -2.16
N TRP A 440 22.27 0.10 -3.28
CA TRP A 440 23.46 -0.26 -4.05
C TRP A 440 23.61 0.69 -5.22
N TYR A 441 24.80 0.76 -5.78
CA TYR A 441 25.08 1.66 -6.89
C TYR A 441 25.72 0.88 -8.05
N GLN A 442 25.26 1.15 -9.27
CA GLN A 442 25.87 0.60 -10.47
C GLN A 442 26.54 1.73 -11.25
N PRO A 443 27.87 1.70 -11.42
CA PRO A 443 28.58 2.71 -12.20
C PRO A 443 28.16 2.72 -13.67
N LYS A 444 28.00 3.96 -14.21
CA LYS A 444 27.86 4.25 -15.64
C LYS A 444 29.25 4.67 -16.16
N VAL A 445 29.60 4.27 -17.37
CA VAL A 445 30.90 4.64 -18.01
C VAL A 445 30.66 5.46 -19.25
N ASN A 446 31.58 6.35 -19.54
CA ASN A 446 31.64 7.07 -20.83
C ASN A 446 31.93 6.07 -21.96
N ALA A 447 31.20 6.13 -23.04
CA ALA A 447 31.33 5.17 -24.15
C ALA A 447 32.62 5.29 -24.94
N ARG A 448 33.39 6.40 -24.83
CA ARG A 448 34.63 6.63 -25.60
C ARG A 448 35.89 6.10 -24.90
N ASP A 449 36.00 6.40 -23.60
CA ASP A 449 37.21 6.11 -22.82
C ASP A 449 36.96 5.13 -21.67
N PHE A 450 35.69 4.69 -21.51
CA PHE A 450 35.23 3.76 -20.48
C PHE A 450 35.52 4.20 -19.04
N THR A 451 35.78 5.50 -18.82
CA THR A 451 35.91 6.07 -17.49
C THR A 451 34.54 6.22 -16.81
N ILE A 452 34.48 6.02 -15.52
CA ILE A 452 33.21 6.19 -14.76
C ILE A 452 32.79 7.65 -14.82
N ASN A 453 31.54 7.91 -15.22
CA ASN A 453 30.96 9.25 -15.39
C ASN A 453 29.63 9.44 -14.64
N GLY A 454 29.17 8.45 -13.89
CA GLY A 454 27.96 8.49 -13.08
C GLY A 454 27.65 7.16 -12.43
N ALA A 455 26.51 7.04 -11.80
CA ALA A 455 25.99 5.78 -11.28
C ALA A 455 24.46 5.80 -11.21
N GLU A 456 23.87 4.63 -11.15
CA GLU A 456 22.44 4.42 -10.82
C GLU A 456 22.30 3.84 -9.44
N ALA A 457 21.38 4.41 -8.64
CA ALA A 457 21.02 3.94 -7.30
C ALA A 457 19.90 2.89 -7.39
N LEU A 458 20.19 1.71 -6.86
CA LEU A 458 19.33 0.54 -6.98
C LEU A 458 19.01 0.01 -5.59
N VAL A 459 17.74 0.06 -5.20
CA VAL A 459 17.29 -0.47 -3.91
C VAL A 459 17.52 -1.98 -3.81
N ARG A 460 17.93 -2.43 -2.62
CA ARG A 460 18.09 -3.84 -2.26
C ARG A 460 17.36 -4.10 -0.95
N TRP A 461 16.67 -5.21 -0.89
CA TRP A 461 16.02 -5.64 0.32
C TRP A 461 16.74 -6.84 0.91
N LYS A 462 17.37 -6.63 2.07
CA LYS A 462 18.07 -7.68 2.81
C LYS A 462 17.15 -8.22 3.90
N HIS A 463 16.48 -9.33 3.60
CA HIS A 463 15.61 -9.99 4.55
C HIS A 463 16.44 -10.83 5.53
N PRO A 464 16.11 -10.84 6.85
CA PRO A 464 16.94 -11.53 7.87
C PRO A 464 17.07 -13.04 7.66
N VAL A 465 16.05 -13.68 7.07
CA VAL A 465 15.98 -15.14 6.86
C VAL A 465 16.26 -15.50 5.40
N GLU A 466 15.58 -14.82 4.46
CA GLU A 466 15.62 -15.15 3.02
C GLU A 466 16.82 -14.55 2.28
N GLY A 467 17.62 -13.71 2.94
CA GLY A 467 18.72 -12.99 2.30
C GLY A 467 18.22 -11.87 1.38
N TYR A 468 18.88 -11.66 0.23
CA TYR A 468 18.48 -10.60 -0.69
C TYR A 468 17.26 -10.98 -1.53
N ILE A 469 16.17 -10.24 -1.36
CA ILE A 469 14.96 -10.36 -2.17
C ILE A 469 15.09 -9.46 -3.40
N SER A 470 14.73 -10.02 -4.57
CA SER A 470 14.86 -9.31 -5.85
C SER A 470 13.94 -8.08 -5.94
N PRO A 471 14.43 -6.92 -6.41
CA PRO A 471 13.60 -5.75 -6.70
C PRO A 471 12.40 -6.06 -7.60
N ALA A 472 12.57 -6.90 -8.61
CA ALA A 472 11.50 -7.34 -9.50
C ALA A 472 10.36 -8.10 -8.77
N ALA A 473 10.62 -8.65 -7.57
CA ALA A 473 9.60 -9.32 -6.77
C ALA A 473 8.86 -8.34 -5.84
N PHE A 474 9.56 -7.40 -5.20
CA PHE A 474 8.94 -6.57 -4.16
C PHE A 474 8.50 -5.18 -4.62
N ILE A 475 9.12 -4.58 -5.67
CA ILE A 475 8.70 -3.27 -6.17
C ILE A 475 7.24 -3.29 -6.67
N PRO A 476 6.80 -4.26 -7.50
CA PRO A 476 5.39 -4.34 -7.90
C PRO A 476 4.43 -4.57 -6.73
N VAL A 477 4.89 -5.21 -5.64
CA VAL A 477 4.10 -5.36 -4.41
C VAL A 477 4.01 -4.02 -3.68
N ALA A 478 5.13 -3.27 -3.59
CA ALA A 478 5.16 -1.95 -2.97
C ALA A 478 4.22 -0.95 -3.67
N GLU A 479 4.18 -0.96 -5.01
CA GLU A 479 3.28 -0.13 -5.82
C GLU A 479 1.81 -0.44 -5.50
N ARG A 480 1.41 -1.70 -5.59
CA ARG A 480 0.02 -2.13 -5.32
C ARG A 480 -0.43 -1.88 -3.88
N ALA A 481 0.45 -2.09 -2.91
CA ALA A 481 0.16 -1.89 -1.48
C ALA A 481 0.24 -0.42 -1.05
N GLY A 482 0.60 0.52 -1.95
CA GLY A 482 0.81 1.93 -1.60
C GLY A 482 2.05 2.19 -0.76
N LEU A 483 2.96 1.21 -0.65
CA LEU A 483 4.21 1.31 0.11
C LEU A 483 5.33 1.99 -0.69
N ILE A 484 5.13 2.18 -2.00
CA ILE A 484 6.15 2.71 -2.91
C ILE A 484 6.58 4.13 -2.55
N GLU A 485 5.69 4.95 -1.99
CA GLU A 485 6.04 6.28 -1.49
C GLU A 485 7.03 6.21 -0.33
N GLN A 486 6.76 5.37 0.68
CA GLN A 486 7.67 5.22 1.82
C GLN A 486 9.01 4.66 1.37
N LEU A 487 9.01 3.67 0.48
CA LEU A 487 10.21 3.10 -0.11
C LEU A 487 11.03 4.18 -0.84
N GLY A 488 10.41 4.98 -1.69
CA GLY A 488 11.08 6.05 -2.42
C GLY A 488 11.68 7.12 -1.51
N ARG A 489 10.98 7.47 -0.42
CA ARG A 489 11.51 8.41 0.58
C ARG A 489 12.77 7.86 1.27
N VAL A 490 12.79 6.57 1.61
CA VAL A 490 13.98 5.92 2.19
C VAL A 490 15.14 5.97 1.20
N VAL A 491 14.91 5.59 -0.07
CA VAL A 491 15.93 5.61 -1.12
C VAL A 491 16.47 7.01 -1.37
N MET A 492 15.60 8.01 -1.58
CA MET A 492 16.01 9.39 -1.82
C MET A 492 16.87 9.93 -0.67
N ARG A 493 16.46 9.72 0.58
CA ARG A 493 17.22 10.17 1.77
C ARG A 493 18.63 9.57 1.80
N GLU A 494 18.74 8.27 1.60
CA GLU A 494 20.03 7.56 1.60
C GLU A 494 20.93 8.03 0.43
N VAL A 495 20.35 8.21 -0.77
CA VAL A 495 21.10 8.66 -1.96
C VAL A 495 21.58 10.10 -1.78
N PHE A 496 20.72 11.01 -1.33
CA PHE A 496 21.10 12.42 -1.13
C PHE A 496 22.23 12.56 -0.10
N ALA A 497 22.13 11.87 1.03
CA ALA A 497 23.19 11.85 2.04
C ALA A 497 24.51 11.27 1.49
N THR A 498 24.42 10.20 0.70
CA THR A 498 25.58 9.55 0.10
C THR A 498 26.24 10.44 -0.96
N VAL A 499 25.46 11.04 -1.85
CA VAL A 499 25.98 11.94 -2.93
C VAL A 499 26.59 13.20 -2.35
N LYS A 500 25.97 13.80 -1.30
CA LYS A 500 26.58 14.92 -0.54
C LYS A 500 27.97 14.51 -0.04
N ARG A 501 28.09 13.38 0.65
CA ARG A 501 29.36 12.88 1.17
C ARG A 501 30.39 12.66 0.05
N TRP A 502 30.04 12.01 -1.06
CA TRP A 502 30.93 11.79 -2.18
C TRP A 502 31.40 13.11 -2.82
N LYS A 503 30.50 14.10 -2.90
CA LYS A 503 30.84 15.44 -3.39
C LYS A 503 31.84 16.14 -2.48
N MET A 504 31.60 16.10 -1.15
CA MET A 504 32.53 16.66 -0.17
C MET A 504 33.92 15.98 -0.19
N GLN A 505 33.97 14.69 -0.41
CA GLN A 505 35.21 13.93 -0.56
C GLN A 505 35.89 14.13 -1.95
N GLY A 506 35.17 14.77 -2.87
CA GLY A 506 35.63 15.01 -4.23
C GLY A 506 35.79 13.75 -5.06
N ILE A 507 35.11 12.65 -4.72
CA ILE A 507 35.16 11.38 -5.45
C ILE A 507 33.97 11.18 -6.39
N LEU A 508 32.92 12.01 -6.31
CA LEU A 508 31.74 11.88 -7.16
C LEU A 508 32.13 12.03 -8.65
N PRO A 509 31.95 11.00 -9.49
CA PRO A 509 32.41 11.03 -10.88
C PRO A 509 31.45 11.78 -11.82
N GLY A 510 30.20 11.95 -11.43
CA GLY A 510 29.13 12.56 -12.18
C GLY A 510 27.80 12.46 -11.45
N ARG A 511 26.69 12.47 -12.20
CA ARG A 511 25.34 12.38 -11.63
C ARG A 511 25.03 10.98 -11.08
N VAL A 512 24.21 10.94 -10.06
CA VAL A 512 23.63 9.68 -9.55
C VAL A 512 22.14 9.66 -9.89
N ALA A 513 21.71 8.61 -10.53
CA ALA A 513 20.33 8.42 -10.97
C ALA A 513 19.51 7.70 -9.90
N ILE A 514 18.24 8.10 -9.76
CA ILE A 514 17.24 7.52 -8.85
C ILE A 514 16.00 7.20 -9.66
N ASN A 515 15.54 5.96 -9.61
CA ASN A 515 14.30 5.51 -10.23
C ASN A 515 13.08 6.09 -9.49
N LEU A 516 12.09 6.55 -10.24
CA LEU A 516 10.85 7.11 -9.74
C LEU A 516 9.66 6.36 -10.34
N SER A 517 8.81 5.76 -9.49
CA SER A 517 7.64 5.04 -9.97
C SER A 517 6.54 5.99 -10.49
N PRO A 518 5.66 5.49 -11.39
CA PRO A 518 4.53 6.29 -11.90
C PRO A 518 3.64 6.83 -10.78
N GLU A 519 3.39 6.04 -9.73
CA GLU A 519 2.56 6.42 -8.59
C GLU A 519 3.19 7.57 -7.79
N GLN A 520 4.51 7.51 -7.57
CA GLN A 520 5.23 8.59 -6.89
C GLN A 520 5.22 9.87 -7.73
N PHE A 521 5.47 9.73 -9.05
CA PHE A 521 5.47 10.86 -9.97
C PHE A 521 4.11 11.54 -10.06
N GLY A 522 3.01 10.78 -9.95
CA GLY A 522 1.64 11.30 -9.92
C GLY A 522 1.26 12.06 -8.64
N ASN A 523 2.07 12.01 -7.58
CA ASN A 523 1.76 12.62 -6.29
C ASN A 523 2.36 14.04 -6.17
N PRO A 524 1.53 15.10 -6.06
CA PRO A 524 2.02 16.48 -5.91
C PRO A 524 2.93 16.71 -4.69
N LYS A 525 2.77 15.93 -3.62
CA LYS A 525 3.60 16.01 -2.40
C LYS A 525 5.06 15.60 -2.63
N LEU A 526 5.37 14.98 -3.76
CA LEU A 526 6.73 14.61 -4.13
C LEU A 526 7.64 15.84 -4.23
N ILE A 527 7.16 16.92 -4.85
CA ILE A 527 7.93 18.16 -5.04
C ILE A 527 8.28 18.76 -3.69
N ASP A 528 7.32 18.88 -2.78
CA ASP A 528 7.54 19.41 -1.43
C ASP A 528 8.56 18.56 -0.65
N TYR A 529 8.49 17.23 -0.82
CA TYR A 529 9.46 16.35 -0.19
C TYR A 529 10.88 16.52 -0.76
N MET A 530 11.02 16.60 -2.09
CA MET A 530 12.31 16.86 -2.74
C MET A 530 12.92 18.19 -2.28
N GLU A 531 12.10 19.24 -2.18
CA GLU A 531 12.51 20.56 -1.74
C GLU A 531 13.01 20.54 -0.29
N LYS A 532 12.26 19.93 0.63
CA LYS A 532 12.68 19.73 2.03
C LYS A 532 13.99 18.94 2.12
N LEU A 533 14.14 17.90 1.31
CA LEU A 533 15.33 17.08 1.32
C LEU A 533 16.56 17.85 0.78
N LEU A 534 16.40 18.70 -0.23
CA LEU A 534 17.47 19.59 -0.72
C LEU A 534 17.89 20.58 0.37
N HIS A 535 16.94 21.21 1.05
CA HIS A 535 17.24 22.14 2.14
C HIS A 535 17.98 21.46 3.29
N SER A 536 17.53 20.29 3.73
CA SER A 536 18.16 19.57 4.84
C SER A 536 19.54 19.02 4.51
N THR A 537 19.79 18.65 3.27
CA THR A 537 21.07 18.10 2.84
C THR A 537 22.01 19.12 2.23
N GLU A 538 21.54 20.33 1.86
CA GLU A 538 22.32 21.33 1.09
C GLU A 538 23.01 20.74 -0.13
N LEU A 539 22.41 19.70 -0.74
CA LEU A 539 22.96 19.07 -1.90
C LEU A 539 22.70 19.93 -3.15
N ASP A 540 23.72 20.06 -4.02
CA ASP A 540 23.51 20.62 -5.34
C ASP A 540 22.64 19.67 -6.17
N PRO A 541 21.41 20.06 -6.52
CA PRO A 541 20.48 19.19 -7.24
C PRO A 541 21.00 18.71 -8.60
N SER A 542 21.93 19.44 -9.21
CA SER A 542 22.54 19.02 -10.49
C SER A 542 23.33 17.71 -10.41
N ALA A 543 23.61 17.21 -9.18
CA ALA A 543 24.26 15.92 -8.95
C ALA A 543 23.30 14.71 -9.01
N ILE A 544 21.98 14.95 -9.07
CA ILE A 544 20.95 13.91 -9.10
C ILE A 544 20.21 13.93 -10.43
N THR A 545 19.93 12.74 -10.96
CA THR A 545 19.02 12.51 -12.10
C THR A 545 17.84 11.68 -11.59
N PHE A 546 16.60 12.06 -11.91
CA PHE A 546 15.44 11.18 -11.69
C PHE A 546 15.12 10.46 -13.00
N GLU A 547 15.00 9.12 -12.91
CA GLU A 547 14.67 8.24 -14.03
C GLU A 547 13.18 7.88 -13.97
N LEU A 548 12.48 8.03 -15.08
CA LEU A 548 11.06 7.77 -15.26
C LEU A 548 10.88 6.84 -16.44
N THR A 549 10.09 5.79 -16.32
CA THR A 549 9.79 4.92 -17.45
C THR A 549 9.04 5.67 -18.56
N GLU A 550 9.26 5.27 -19.81
CA GLU A 550 8.56 5.83 -20.97
C GLU A 550 7.04 5.87 -20.75
N SER A 551 6.46 4.77 -20.26
CA SER A 551 5.01 4.65 -20.01
C SER A 551 4.49 5.64 -18.97
N ALA A 552 5.29 5.98 -17.96
CA ALA A 552 4.91 6.94 -16.91
C ALA A 552 4.78 8.38 -17.48
N VAL A 553 5.61 8.72 -18.44
CA VAL A 553 5.71 10.09 -18.98
C VAL A 553 4.81 10.29 -20.20
N MET A 554 4.52 9.23 -20.97
CA MET A 554 3.71 9.32 -22.20
C MET A 554 2.19 9.42 -21.94
N SER A 555 1.73 9.33 -20.69
CA SER A 555 0.36 9.69 -20.36
C SER A 555 0.12 11.18 -20.66
N ASP A 556 -0.74 11.47 -21.64
CA ASP A 556 -1.05 12.83 -22.11
C ASP A 556 -1.85 13.62 -21.06
N SER A 557 -1.18 14.13 -20.05
CA SER A 557 -1.80 15.01 -19.08
C SER A 557 -0.97 16.27 -18.91
N GLU A 558 -1.63 17.42 -18.85
CA GLU A 558 -1.00 18.68 -18.44
C GLU A 558 -0.28 18.54 -17.10
N HIS A 559 -0.77 17.65 -16.26
CA HIS A 559 -0.16 17.32 -14.99
C HIS A 559 1.26 16.75 -15.14
N THR A 560 1.48 15.81 -16.09
CA THR A 560 2.81 15.24 -16.38
C THR A 560 3.82 16.35 -16.73
N VAL A 561 3.45 17.27 -17.62
CA VAL A 561 4.30 18.40 -18.01
C VAL A 561 4.58 19.32 -16.82
N GLN A 562 3.58 19.58 -15.99
CA GLN A 562 3.74 20.41 -14.77
C GLN A 562 4.72 19.76 -13.80
N MET A 563 4.61 18.47 -13.53
CA MET A 563 5.49 17.74 -12.62
C MET A 563 6.94 17.72 -13.13
N LEU A 564 7.17 17.40 -14.42
CA LEU A 564 8.50 17.45 -15.03
C LEU A 564 9.13 18.84 -14.89
N ASN A 565 8.37 19.91 -15.18
CA ASN A 565 8.84 21.27 -15.03
C ASN A 565 9.12 21.66 -13.58
N ALA A 566 8.33 21.15 -12.62
CA ALA A 566 8.56 21.41 -11.19
C ALA A 566 9.88 20.77 -10.73
N ILE A 567 10.14 19.51 -11.09
CA ILE A 567 11.40 18.81 -10.80
C ILE A 567 12.60 19.57 -11.43
N LYS A 568 12.46 20.02 -12.67
CA LYS A 568 13.50 20.81 -13.35
C LYS A 568 13.76 22.17 -12.66
N LYS A 569 12.73 22.83 -12.15
CA LYS A 569 12.89 24.09 -11.41
C LYS A 569 13.68 23.94 -10.13
N LEU A 570 13.62 22.77 -9.49
CA LEU A 570 14.47 22.45 -8.34
C LEU A 570 15.94 22.23 -8.73
N GLY A 571 16.24 22.11 -10.02
CA GLY A 571 17.60 21.95 -10.56
C GLY A 571 18.02 20.51 -10.82
N PHE A 572 17.14 19.54 -10.65
CA PHE A 572 17.42 18.13 -10.95
C PHE A 572 17.49 17.87 -12.46
N ALA A 573 18.23 16.82 -12.84
CA ALA A 573 18.17 16.26 -14.18
C ALA A 573 17.05 15.21 -14.27
N LEU A 574 16.53 15.02 -15.49
CA LEU A 574 15.50 14.05 -15.80
C LEU A 574 15.96 13.10 -16.90
N SER A 575 15.70 11.82 -16.73
CA SER A 575 15.99 10.76 -17.69
C SER A 575 14.72 9.97 -18.01
N ILE A 576 14.55 9.61 -19.28
CA ILE A 576 13.54 8.62 -19.69
C ILE A 576 14.19 7.25 -19.76
N ASP A 577 13.61 6.30 -19.03
CA ASP A 577 14.04 4.91 -18.95
C ASP A 577 13.19 3.98 -19.82
N ASP A 578 13.73 2.79 -20.15
CA ASP A 578 13.09 1.74 -20.97
C ASP A 578 12.64 2.23 -22.35
N PHE A 579 13.37 3.21 -22.94
CA PHE A 579 12.94 3.84 -24.18
C PHE A 579 12.94 2.87 -25.37
N GLY A 580 11.82 2.89 -26.10
CA GLY A 580 11.58 2.08 -27.31
C GLY A 580 10.74 0.83 -27.07
N THR A 581 10.38 0.52 -25.82
CA THR A 581 9.50 -0.62 -25.49
C THR A 581 8.02 -0.28 -25.57
N GLY A 582 7.69 1.03 -25.61
CA GLY A 582 6.33 1.58 -25.65
C GLY A 582 5.95 2.23 -26.99
N TYR A 583 4.77 2.86 -27.03
CA TYR A 583 4.30 3.65 -28.16
C TYR A 583 4.77 5.11 -28.03
N SER A 584 6.03 5.39 -28.34
CA SER A 584 6.58 6.74 -28.26
C SER A 584 5.99 7.66 -29.31
N SER A 585 5.27 8.70 -28.89
CA SER A 585 5.02 9.84 -29.74
C SER A 585 6.22 10.80 -29.70
N LEU A 586 7.03 10.82 -30.73
CA LEU A 586 8.20 11.72 -30.88
C LEU A 586 7.85 13.20 -30.63
N SER A 587 6.59 13.58 -30.86
CA SER A 587 6.10 14.94 -30.61
C SER A 587 6.09 15.32 -29.13
N TYR A 588 5.90 14.36 -28.23
CA TYR A 588 5.97 14.61 -26.77
C TYR A 588 7.40 14.66 -26.28
N LEU A 589 8.26 13.76 -26.78
CA LEU A 589 9.66 13.74 -26.39
C LEU A 589 10.34 15.10 -26.61
N ALA A 590 10.04 15.76 -27.74
CA ALA A 590 10.58 17.09 -28.05
C ALA A 590 10.06 18.23 -27.15
N ARG A 591 8.95 17.99 -26.39
CA ARG A 591 8.32 18.99 -25.52
C ARG A 591 8.73 18.84 -24.06
N PHE A 592 9.24 17.68 -23.68
CA PHE A 592 9.58 17.40 -22.28
C PHE A 592 10.95 17.97 -21.92
N PRO A 593 11.11 18.55 -20.74
CA PRO A 593 12.37 19.14 -20.26
C PRO A 593 13.33 18.06 -19.73
N ILE A 594 13.68 17.09 -20.55
CA ILE A 594 14.54 15.95 -20.19
C ILE A 594 16.00 16.22 -20.58
N ASP A 595 16.94 15.53 -19.93
CA ASP A 595 18.38 15.66 -20.14
C ASP A 595 19.02 14.37 -20.68
N GLU A 596 18.37 13.21 -20.41
CA GLU A 596 18.96 11.91 -20.69
C GLU A 596 17.89 10.94 -21.22
N LEU A 597 18.31 10.04 -22.10
CA LEU A 597 17.51 8.96 -22.66
C LEU A 597 18.27 7.65 -22.48
N LYS A 598 17.63 6.64 -21.90
CA LYS A 598 18.21 5.31 -21.69
C LYS A 598 17.62 4.32 -22.70
N ILE A 599 18.49 3.64 -23.42
CA ILE A 599 18.10 2.58 -24.37
C ILE A 599 17.96 1.29 -23.58
N ASP A 600 16.77 0.70 -23.61
CA ASP A 600 16.45 -0.53 -22.89
C ASP A 600 17.34 -1.70 -23.31
N ARG A 601 17.65 -2.58 -22.37
CA ARG A 601 18.44 -3.79 -22.53
C ARG A 601 17.92 -4.70 -23.65
N ALA A 602 16.60 -4.74 -23.91
CA ALA A 602 16.03 -5.59 -24.96
C ALA A 602 16.59 -5.26 -26.37
N PHE A 603 16.98 -4.01 -26.60
CA PHE A 603 17.62 -3.62 -27.86
C PHE A 603 19.11 -4.00 -27.89
N ILE A 604 19.78 -4.05 -26.76
CA ILE A 604 21.22 -4.29 -26.66
C ILE A 604 21.54 -5.80 -26.65
N SER A 605 20.66 -6.63 -26.07
CA SER A 605 20.91 -8.08 -25.88
C SER A 605 21.28 -8.81 -27.16
N ASP A 606 20.63 -8.49 -28.29
CA ASP A 606 20.77 -9.19 -29.56
C ASP A 606 21.47 -8.33 -30.64
N ILE A 607 22.14 -7.25 -30.24
CA ILE A 607 22.77 -6.29 -31.17
C ILE A 607 23.85 -6.94 -32.05
N ASP A 608 24.52 -7.97 -31.55
CA ASP A 608 25.56 -8.72 -32.24
C ASP A 608 25.01 -9.66 -33.32
N THR A 609 23.73 -10.04 -33.20
CA THR A 609 23.13 -11.09 -34.04
C THR A 609 22.14 -10.55 -35.07
N LEU A 610 21.55 -9.38 -34.84
CA LEU A 610 20.50 -8.81 -35.68
C LEU A 610 20.85 -7.44 -36.26
N PRO A 611 21.30 -7.37 -37.54
CA PRO A 611 21.72 -6.10 -38.21
C PRO A 611 20.65 -4.99 -38.17
N LYS A 612 19.36 -5.35 -38.14
CA LYS A 612 18.25 -4.39 -38.02
C LYS A 612 18.23 -3.67 -36.66
N GLN A 613 18.67 -4.32 -35.59
CA GLN A 613 18.73 -3.69 -34.26
C GLN A 613 19.81 -2.59 -34.22
N ILE A 614 20.94 -2.80 -34.88
CA ILE A 614 21.99 -1.76 -35.00
C ILE A 614 21.39 -0.47 -35.57
N THR A 615 20.61 -0.59 -36.67
CA THR A 615 19.94 0.57 -37.28
C THR A 615 18.95 1.25 -36.34
N VAL A 616 18.20 0.48 -35.53
CA VAL A 616 17.27 1.04 -34.55
C VAL A 616 18.04 1.82 -33.49
N ILE A 617 19.08 1.24 -32.93
CA ILE A 617 19.90 1.88 -31.87
C ILE A 617 20.58 3.13 -32.43
N GLU A 618 21.15 3.07 -33.65
CA GLU A 618 21.74 4.21 -34.34
C GLU A 618 20.72 5.36 -34.50
N ASN A 619 19.49 5.05 -34.88
CA ASN A 619 18.42 6.05 -34.97
C ASN A 619 18.05 6.64 -33.61
N ILE A 620 18.00 5.83 -32.55
CA ILE A 620 17.73 6.34 -31.18
C ILE A 620 18.86 7.25 -30.71
N ILE A 621 20.13 6.86 -30.93
CA ILE A 621 21.30 7.70 -30.61
C ILE A 621 21.28 9.02 -31.38
N ASN A 622 20.97 8.99 -32.67
CA ASN A 622 20.87 10.19 -33.51
C ASN A 622 19.69 11.07 -33.09
N LEU A 623 18.57 10.48 -32.72
CA LEU A 623 17.41 11.21 -32.14
C LEU A 623 17.82 11.95 -30.88
N GLY A 624 18.45 11.24 -29.92
CA GLY A 624 18.92 11.85 -28.68
C GLY A 624 19.84 13.04 -28.94
N LYS A 625 20.82 12.88 -29.84
CA LYS A 625 21.73 13.97 -30.24
C LYS A 625 20.98 15.16 -30.87
N SER A 626 19.96 14.90 -31.69
CA SER A 626 19.20 15.95 -32.36
C SER A 626 18.32 16.76 -31.36
N LEU A 627 18.06 16.19 -30.19
CA LEU A 627 17.32 16.79 -29.08
C LEU A 627 18.24 17.28 -27.95
N ASP A 628 19.56 17.31 -28.15
CA ASP A 628 20.58 17.66 -27.13
C ASP A 628 20.52 16.80 -25.86
N LEU A 629 20.12 15.52 -25.99
CA LEU A 629 20.02 14.57 -24.88
C LEU A 629 21.28 13.72 -24.76
N THR A 630 21.68 13.41 -23.54
CA THR A 630 22.65 12.35 -23.25
C THR A 630 21.99 10.99 -23.49
N VAL A 631 22.64 10.11 -24.28
CA VAL A 631 22.10 8.77 -24.50
C VAL A 631 22.93 7.74 -23.73
N VAL A 632 22.23 6.92 -22.95
CA VAL A 632 22.80 5.81 -22.14
C VAL A 632 22.32 4.49 -22.72
N ALA A 633 23.21 3.54 -23.00
CA ALA A 633 22.85 2.18 -23.39
C ALA A 633 22.94 1.25 -22.18
N GLU A 634 21.88 0.50 -21.93
CA GLU A 634 21.77 -0.38 -20.78
C GLU A 634 21.98 -1.86 -21.12
N GLY A 635 22.33 -2.64 -20.09
CA GLY A 635 22.42 -4.09 -20.21
C GLY A 635 23.57 -4.57 -21.09
N VAL A 636 24.65 -3.80 -21.20
CA VAL A 636 25.84 -4.19 -21.96
C VAL A 636 26.60 -5.29 -21.22
N GLU A 637 26.72 -6.46 -21.84
CA GLU A 637 27.29 -7.66 -21.24
C GLU A 637 28.61 -8.11 -21.90
N THR A 638 28.92 -7.64 -23.14
CA THR A 638 30.12 -8.04 -23.91
C THR A 638 30.94 -6.85 -24.33
N SER A 639 32.25 -7.12 -24.64
CA SER A 639 33.17 -6.12 -25.17
C SER A 639 32.82 -5.68 -26.59
N GLU A 640 32.23 -6.58 -27.38
CA GLU A 640 31.75 -6.35 -28.73
C GLU A 640 30.61 -5.33 -28.72
N GLN A 641 29.63 -5.52 -27.84
CA GLN A 641 28.53 -4.56 -27.63
C GLN A 641 29.07 -3.18 -27.24
N ALA A 642 29.98 -3.13 -26.27
CA ALA A 642 30.60 -1.88 -25.82
C ALA A 642 31.31 -1.15 -26.94
N THR A 643 32.11 -1.89 -27.76
CA THR A 643 32.85 -1.34 -28.90
C THR A 643 31.89 -0.82 -29.96
N LEU A 644 30.83 -1.56 -30.26
CA LEU A 644 29.83 -1.15 -31.26
C LEU A 644 29.13 0.15 -30.82
N LEU A 645 28.69 0.23 -29.56
CA LEU A 645 28.03 1.43 -29.01
C LEU A 645 28.97 2.65 -29.00
N SER A 646 30.27 2.43 -28.72
CA SER A 646 31.31 3.47 -28.83
C SER A 646 31.42 3.98 -30.27
N ASN A 647 31.46 3.08 -31.27
CA ASN A 647 31.51 3.43 -32.68
C ASN A 647 30.26 4.18 -33.17
N LEU A 648 29.08 3.88 -32.61
CA LEU A 648 27.86 4.61 -32.87
C LEU A 648 27.80 5.96 -32.14
N ASN A 649 28.86 6.31 -31.40
CA ASN A 649 28.95 7.51 -30.59
C ASN A 649 27.84 7.63 -29.56
N CYS A 650 27.47 6.54 -28.87
CA CYS A 650 26.69 6.58 -27.64
C CYS A 650 27.42 7.46 -26.61
N SER A 651 26.69 8.09 -25.69
CA SER A 651 27.29 8.98 -24.69
C SER A 651 27.83 8.20 -23.50
N SER A 652 27.03 7.30 -22.99
CA SER A 652 27.34 6.49 -21.79
C SER A 652 26.86 5.06 -21.96
N ILE A 653 27.45 4.17 -21.19
CA ILE A 653 27.15 2.73 -21.20
C ILE A 653 26.99 2.24 -19.76
N GLN A 654 26.03 1.38 -19.53
CA GLN A 654 25.82 0.69 -18.27
C GLN A 654 25.60 -0.80 -18.52
N GLY A 655 26.25 -1.66 -17.74
CA GLY A 655 26.06 -3.11 -17.89
C GLY A 655 27.05 -3.94 -17.12
N PHE A 656 26.77 -5.24 -17.07
CA PHE A 656 27.57 -6.22 -16.30
C PHE A 656 28.95 -6.47 -16.92
N HIS A 657 29.16 -6.07 -18.14
CA HIS A 657 30.50 -6.09 -18.74
C HIS A 657 31.48 -5.22 -17.94
N PHE A 658 31.04 -4.05 -17.49
CA PHE A 658 31.87 -3.12 -16.74
C PHE A 658 31.70 -3.33 -15.22
N TYR A 659 30.49 -3.10 -14.72
CA TYR A 659 30.21 -3.17 -13.29
C TYR A 659 28.83 -3.77 -13.03
N ARG A 660 28.78 -4.63 -12.02
CA ARG A 660 27.51 -5.04 -11.41
C ARG A 660 27.11 -4.01 -10.33
N PRO A 661 25.83 -3.93 -9.95
CA PRO A 661 25.45 -3.17 -8.76
C PRO A 661 26.24 -3.63 -7.54
N GLN A 662 26.76 -2.69 -6.76
CA GLN A 662 27.62 -2.96 -5.60
C GLN A 662 27.18 -2.11 -4.40
N PRO A 663 27.48 -2.56 -3.17
CA PRO A 663 27.32 -1.76 -1.95
C PRO A 663 28.10 -0.44 -2.03
N LYS A 664 27.61 0.54 -1.31
CA LYS A 664 28.17 1.90 -1.26
C LYS A 664 29.68 1.96 -1.04
N GLN A 665 30.21 1.14 -0.09
CA GLN A 665 31.62 1.12 0.24
C GLN A 665 32.50 0.69 -0.94
N ASP A 666 32.08 -0.35 -1.68
CA ASP A 666 32.84 -0.89 -2.80
C ASP A 666 32.88 0.12 -3.96
N VAL A 667 31.77 0.85 -4.17
CA VAL A 667 31.67 1.89 -5.19
C VAL A 667 32.52 3.12 -4.84
N GLU A 668 32.63 3.48 -3.57
CA GLU A 668 33.50 4.55 -3.09
C GLU A 668 34.97 4.30 -3.46
N GLU A 669 35.44 3.06 -3.32
CA GLU A 669 36.79 2.66 -3.73
C GLU A 669 37.00 2.81 -5.25
N LEU A 670 36.01 2.36 -6.05
CA LEU A 670 36.04 2.51 -7.52
C LEU A 670 36.10 3.97 -7.94
N PHE A 671 35.31 4.83 -7.32
CA PHE A 671 35.27 6.26 -7.63
C PHE A 671 36.58 6.95 -7.25
N ALA A 672 37.20 6.58 -6.13
CA ALA A 672 38.49 7.08 -5.71
C ALA A 672 39.62 6.66 -6.67
N GLN A 673 39.57 5.43 -7.23
CA GLN A 673 40.49 4.95 -8.25
C GLN A 673 40.29 5.68 -9.56
N ASN A 674 39.06 5.82 -10.04
CA ASN A 674 38.71 6.53 -11.28
C ASN A 674 39.25 7.98 -11.27
N ARG A 675 39.19 8.66 -10.12
CA ARG A 675 39.76 10.01 -9.97
C ARG A 675 41.28 10.03 -10.14
N ARG A 676 41.99 9.01 -9.67
CA ARG A 676 43.47 8.92 -9.80
C ARG A 676 43.89 8.73 -11.25
N HIS A 677 43.05 8.14 -12.10
CA HIS A 677 43.33 7.95 -13.52
C HIS A 677 43.01 9.20 -14.35
N LYS A 678 42.17 10.12 -13.86
CA LYS A 678 41.86 11.39 -14.55
C LYS A 678 42.82 12.54 -14.22
N ASN A 679 43.58 12.46 -13.11
CA ASN A 679 44.66 13.39 -12.73
C ASN A 679 46.03 12.86 -13.17
#